data_d3088a9fabd432e1da43e2605545c366
#
_entry.id   d3088a9fabd432e1da43e2605545c366
#
_cell.length_a   1.000
_cell.length_b   1.000
_cell.length_c   1.000
_cell.angle_alpha   90.00
_cell.angle_beta   90.00
_cell.angle_gamma   90.00
#
_symmetry.space_group_name_H-M   'P 1'
#
loop_
_entity.id
_entity.type
_entity.pdbx_description
1 polymer ?
#
loop_
_entity_poly.entity_id
_entity_poly.type
_entity_poly.pdbx_seq_one_letter_code
_entity_poly.pdbx_strand_id
1 'polypeptide(L)'
;MKKICLLLFCLFAILPLSARDYETVPGDMMQTRIYTLENGLKVYLSVNNEKPRIQTYIAVRTGSKNDPAETTGLAHYLEHLMFKGTKQFGTNNAEAEAPLLAEIELRYEAYRRLTDPEARRQAYHEIDSVSQLAAKYFIPNEYDKLMAAIGAEGTNAYTSNDVTCYTEDIPSNEIENWAKIQSDRFQNMVIRGFHTELEAVYEEYNIGLSSDMRKLYATTCKMLYPNHPYGLQTTIGTQEHLKNPSITNIKNYFSKWYRPNNVAICMAGDLDPDKTIAIIEKYFGSWTPGADVKQPTFAPLPPLTAPKDTTIVGQEAEQIWVAWRAKQANSLQADTLQLMENVLSNGRAGLFDLNLNQTMKVQRAAGGSELLHDHGGFFLMGTPKQGQTLEEVRGLMLAEIDKLKKGDFPDNLLPSIINNMKRSHYSLLESNRGRAGMFVGAFIDEVDWKQEVESIDRISKITKQELVAFANQFFTDGYVSIFKKQGIDSLQKKIDKPVITPIQANRDQKSAFVQAIQDAKVEPILPHFVDLKKDLAILKTKKDLPLYYVKNKENGLFNLVFYYDFGQCADNRYDIAADYIKYLGTDKMTAADFRQKFYELACDWSVNVGSENITVSLSGLHENMPQALALLEDLLQHAKADKEAYNQMVELILKGRDDAKKSQGTYFSYLYAYAIAGERNSYRDVMSEQALKEADPQLFTNLLKGLANYAHQVIYYGPMEEKEIARLIDLTHVSAKQLAAVPENKPYLEIPATDNEVLIAPYDAKNIYMRMYHNEGRTWNPEEAAIQEVFNEYFGGGMNGIVFQEMREARGLAYNAYAYYYHPSRKDRKEFVMTHIITQNDKMADCITHFNEILNEMPVSETAFQIAKEAVVKRLASARTTKMGIFYAYLNALRMGLDTSLNELIYQHLDKVRLQDIVDFEKQMMANKAYRYIILGDEKNLDMKALEKIGPVKRLTTEEVFGW
;
A
#
# COMPACT_ATOMS: atom_id res chain seq x y z
N MET A 1 -75.28 -25.84 30.44
CA MET A 1 -74.71 -25.98 29.18
C MET A 1 -73.37 -25.20 29.22
N LYS A 2 -72.29 -25.94 29.37
CA LYS A 2 -70.94 -25.40 29.58
C LYS A 2 -70.29 -25.14 28.24
N LYS A 3 -69.80 -23.90 27.95
CA LYS A 3 -68.93 -23.60 26.84
C LYS A 3 -67.49 -23.82 27.30
N ILE A 4 -66.77 -24.75 26.64
CA ILE A 4 -65.33 -25.00 26.77
C ILE A 4 -64.67 -24.08 25.79
N CYS A 5 -63.90 -23.08 26.29
CA CYS A 5 -62.92 -22.33 25.47
C CYS A 5 -61.63 -23.13 25.39
N LEU A 6 -61.27 -23.55 24.16
CA LEU A 6 -59.94 -24.10 23.85
C LEU A 6 -58.93 -22.97 23.62
N LEU A 7 -58.02 -22.76 24.57
CA LEU A 7 -56.83 -21.88 24.36
C LEU A 7 -55.75 -22.70 23.65
N LEU A 8 -55.50 -22.41 22.40
CA LEU A 8 -54.27 -22.87 21.71
C LEU A 8 -53.09 -22.00 22.22
N PHE A 9 -52.26 -22.59 23.04
CA PHE A 9 -50.92 -22.08 23.35
C PHE A 9 -50.02 -22.40 22.17
N CYS A 10 -49.70 -21.41 21.33
CA CYS A 10 -48.55 -21.49 20.41
C CYS A 10 -47.26 -21.41 21.27
N LEU A 11 -46.70 -22.56 21.59
CA LEU A 11 -45.30 -22.63 22.03
C LEU A 11 -44.38 -22.22 20.83
N PHE A 12 -43.99 -20.95 20.80
CA PHE A 12 -42.74 -20.61 20.09
C PHE A 12 -41.61 -21.28 20.88
N ALA A 13 -41.08 -22.37 20.34
CA ALA A 13 -39.82 -22.90 20.77
C ALA A 13 -38.75 -21.86 20.42
N ILE A 14 -38.39 -21.01 21.38
CA ILE A 14 -37.16 -20.26 21.38
C ILE A 14 -36.10 -21.35 21.57
N LEU A 15 -35.56 -21.87 20.46
CA LEU A 15 -34.32 -22.63 20.50
C LEU A 15 -33.28 -21.69 21.13
N PRO A 16 -32.66 -22.06 22.26
CA PRO A 16 -31.54 -21.28 22.74
C PRO A 16 -30.52 -21.30 21.63
N LEU A 17 -30.10 -20.13 21.13
CA LEU A 17 -28.87 -20.01 20.41
C LEU A 17 -27.78 -20.54 21.37
N SER A 18 -27.37 -21.79 21.20
CA SER A 18 -26.22 -22.33 21.91
C SER A 18 -25.06 -21.43 21.55
N ALA A 19 -24.57 -20.64 22.51
CA ALA A 19 -23.35 -19.89 22.30
C ALA A 19 -22.26 -20.87 21.87
N ARG A 20 -21.68 -20.67 20.71
CA ARG A 20 -20.60 -21.52 20.23
C ARG A 20 -19.39 -21.33 21.13
N ASP A 21 -18.69 -22.42 21.38
CA ASP A 21 -17.42 -22.39 22.10
C ASP A 21 -16.39 -21.60 21.32
N TYR A 22 -15.68 -20.72 21.98
CA TYR A 22 -14.58 -19.92 21.42
C TYR A 22 -13.43 -19.79 22.41
N GLU A 23 -12.24 -19.64 21.88
CA GLU A 23 -11.02 -19.38 22.66
C GLU A 23 -10.87 -17.87 22.87
N THR A 24 -10.41 -17.46 24.06
CA THR A 24 -10.01 -16.11 24.39
C THR A 24 -8.72 -16.12 25.19
N VAL A 25 -7.97 -15.04 25.14
CA VAL A 25 -6.72 -14.87 25.89
C VAL A 25 -6.89 -13.76 26.92
N PRO A 26 -6.68 -14.02 28.22
CA PRO A 26 -6.70 -12.99 29.25
C PRO A 26 -5.65 -11.91 28.95
N GLY A 27 -6.03 -10.64 29.04
CA GLY A 27 -5.13 -9.51 28.74
C GLY A 27 -5.10 -9.09 27.28
N ASP A 28 -5.77 -9.81 26.38
CA ASP A 28 -5.92 -9.39 25.00
C ASP A 28 -6.74 -8.09 24.90
N MET A 29 -6.09 -7.00 24.49
CA MET A 29 -6.70 -5.68 24.32
C MET A 29 -7.77 -5.66 23.23
N MET A 30 -7.69 -6.56 22.25
CA MET A 30 -8.68 -6.70 21.17
C MET A 30 -9.88 -7.53 21.57
N GLN A 31 -9.84 -8.22 22.73
CA GLN A 31 -10.87 -9.14 23.20
C GLN A 31 -11.26 -10.17 22.12
N THR A 32 -10.24 -10.69 21.43
CA THR A 32 -10.41 -11.59 20.31
C THR A 32 -11.19 -12.84 20.70
N ARG A 33 -12.17 -13.22 19.85
CA ARG A 33 -12.83 -14.53 19.91
C ARG A 33 -12.34 -15.38 18.76
N ILE A 34 -11.83 -16.57 19.07
CA ILE A 34 -11.32 -17.52 18.07
C ILE A 34 -12.22 -18.74 18.06
N TYR A 35 -12.86 -18.98 16.93
CA TYR A 35 -13.73 -20.13 16.71
C TYR A 35 -13.04 -21.13 15.79
N THR A 36 -13.33 -22.42 16.00
CA THR A 36 -12.99 -23.49 15.05
C THR A 36 -14.29 -24.22 14.70
N LEU A 37 -14.69 -24.15 13.43
CA LEU A 37 -15.88 -24.85 12.95
C LEU A 37 -15.63 -26.35 12.87
N GLU A 38 -16.70 -27.16 12.79
CA GLU A 38 -16.61 -28.63 12.71
C GLU A 38 -15.78 -29.12 11.52
N ASN A 39 -15.76 -28.35 10.42
CA ASN A 39 -14.96 -28.64 9.22
C ASN A 39 -13.50 -28.13 9.33
N GLY A 40 -13.08 -27.59 10.48
CA GLY A 40 -11.73 -27.13 10.74
C GLY A 40 -11.45 -25.66 10.33
N LEU A 41 -12.42 -24.92 9.79
CA LEU A 41 -12.25 -23.52 9.47
C LEU A 41 -12.05 -22.71 10.75
N LYS A 42 -10.96 -21.93 10.80
CA LYS A 42 -10.72 -20.98 11.91
C LYS A 42 -11.33 -19.63 11.62
N VAL A 43 -11.90 -18.98 12.64
CA VAL A 43 -12.49 -17.65 12.52
C VAL A 43 -12.02 -16.80 13.69
N TYR A 44 -11.34 -15.68 13.37
CA TYR A 44 -10.85 -14.71 14.34
C TYR A 44 -11.71 -13.44 14.24
N LEU A 45 -12.30 -13.01 15.36
CA LEU A 45 -13.16 -11.85 15.42
C LEU A 45 -12.66 -10.86 16.48
N SER A 46 -12.55 -9.57 16.10
CA SER A 46 -12.29 -8.46 17.02
C SER A 46 -13.29 -7.33 16.78
N VAL A 47 -13.93 -6.84 17.83
CA VAL A 47 -14.91 -5.75 17.77
C VAL A 47 -14.20 -4.40 17.82
N ASN A 48 -14.52 -3.52 16.88
CA ASN A 48 -14.11 -2.11 16.87
C ASN A 48 -15.18 -1.26 16.17
N ASN A 49 -15.99 -0.56 16.96
CA ASN A 49 -17.17 0.17 16.49
C ASN A 49 -16.88 1.64 16.09
N GLU A 50 -15.60 1.99 15.84
CA GLU A 50 -15.24 3.37 15.45
C GLU A 50 -15.91 3.78 14.13
N LYS A 51 -16.04 2.83 13.21
CA LYS A 51 -16.68 3.02 11.90
C LYS A 51 -17.58 1.84 11.61
N PRO A 52 -18.75 2.02 10.96
CA PRO A 52 -19.66 0.92 10.62
C PRO A 52 -19.13 0.12 9.41
N ARG A 53 -17.91 -0.36 9.55
CA ARG A 53 -17.19 -1.16 8.55
C ARG A 53 -16.42 -2.30 9.19
N ILE A 54 -16.19 -3.34 8.43
CA ILE A 54 -15.46 -4.55 8.84
C ILE A 54 -14.33 -4.80 7.84
N GLN A 55 -13.09 -4.83 8.33
CA GLN A 55 -11.97 -5.37 7.55
C GLN A 55 -12.02 -6.89 7.60
N THR A 56 -11.96 -7.51 6.44
CA THR A 56 -11.98 -8.97 6.27
C THR A 56 -10.70 -9.44 5.62
N TYR A 57 -10.21 -10.61 6.06
CA TYR A 57 -9.21 -11.40 5.38
C TYR A 57 -9.64 -12.84 5.33
N ILE A 58 -9.46 -13.50 4.17
CA ILE A 58 -9.52 -14.96 4.04
C ILE A 58 -8.11 -15.41 3.70
N ALA A 59 -7.43 -15.99 4.69
CA ALA A 59 -6.05 -16.41 4.60
C ALA A 59 -5.98 -17.93 4.36
N VAL A 60 -5.33 -18.31 3.26
CA VAL A 60 -5.05 -19.72 2.94
C VAL A 60 -3.59 -20.01 3.28
N ARG A 61 -3.32 -21.04 4.09
CA ARG A 61 -1.96 -21.44 4.48
C ARG A 61 -1.29 -22.21 3.33
N THR A 62 -1.07 -21.50 2.24
CA THR A 62 -0.37 -21.97 1.04
C THR A 62 0.11 -20.81 0.21
N GLY A 63 1.28 -20.92 -0.36
CA GLY A 63 1.88 -19.91 -1.22
C GLY A 63 2.87 -20.55 -2.20
N SER A 64 3.80 -19.75 -2.71
CA SER A 64 4.74 -20.21 -3.75
C SER A 64 5.65 -21.35 -3.32
N LYS A 65 5.89 -21.58 -2.03
CA LYS A 65 6.65 -22.74 -1.57
C LYS A 65 5.96 -24.06 -1.90
N ASN A 66 4.64 -24.05 -2.06
CA ASN A 66 3.84 -25.21 -2.36
C ASN A 66 3.63 -25.45 -3.86
N ASP A 67 4.18 -24.58 -4.71
CA ASP A 67 4.13 -24.77 -6.16
C ASP A 67 4.88 -26.04 -6.57
N PRO A 68 4.35 -26.83 -7.53
CA PRO A 68 5.14 -27.89 -8.15
C PRO A 68 6.40 -27.30 -8.79
N ALA A 69 7.53 -27.99 -8.60
CA ALA A 69 8.84 -27.50 -9.07
C ALA A 69 8.90 -27.26 -10.59
N GLU A 70 8.05 -27.98 -11.35
CA GLU A 70 7.94 -27.88 -12.81
C GLU A 70 6.92 -26.82 -13.30
N THR A 71 6.19 -26.16 -12.38
CA THR A 71 5.19 -25.11 -12.70
C THR A 71 5.14 -24.04 -11.60
N THR A 72 6.27 -23.41 -11.33
CA THR A 72 6.34 -22.34 -10.33
C THR A 72 5.59 -21.08 -10.78
N GLY A 73 5.12 -20.27 -9.83
CA GLY A 73 4.24 -19.11 -10.07
C GLY A 73 2.76 -19.48 -10.08
N LEU A 74 2.44 -20.76 -9.78
CA LEU A 74 1.10 -21.29 -9.86
C LEU A 74 0.19 -20.74 -8.75
N ALA A 75 0.68 -20.61 -7.53
CA ALA A 75 -0.08 -20.03 -6.41
C ALA A 75 -0.53 -18.61 -6.71
N HIS A 76 0.36 -17.79 -7.26
CA HIS A 76 0.07 -16.42 -7.64
C HIS A 76 -0.90 -16.35 -8.84
N TYR A 77 -0.71 -17.21 -9.84
CA TYR A 77 -1.63 -17.25 -10.96
C TYR A 77 -3.03 -17.72 -10.55
N LEU A 78 -3.14 -18.69 -9.62
CA LEU A 78 -4.41 -19.09 -9.04
C LEU A 78 -5.09 -17.93 -8.29
N GLU A 79 -4.33 -17.11 -7.58
CA GLU A 79 -4.85 -15.90 -6.93
C GLU A 79 -5.61 -15.04 -7.93
N HIS A 80 -5.02 -14.73 -9.11
CA HIS A 80 -5.67 -13.97 -10.18
C HIS A 80 -6.94 -14.66 -10.69
N LEU A 81 -6.88 -15.98 -10.89
CA LEU A 81 -8.02 -16.76 -11.40
C LEU A 81 -9.19 -16.82 -10.42
N MET A 82 -8.95 -16.66 -9.13
CA MET A 82 -9.99 -16.56 -8.11
C MET A 82 -10.93 -15.36 -8.29
N PHE A 83 -10.55 -14.36 -9.08
CA PHE A 83 -11.40 -13.21 -9.41
C PHE A 83 -12.29 -13.45 -10.64
N LYS A 84 -12.15 -14.57 -11.36
CA LYS A 84 -12.84 -14.82 -12.62
C LYS A 84 -14.21 -15.48 -12.49
N GLY A 85 -14.63 -15.81 -11.25
CA GLY A 85 -15.97 -16.26 -10.92
C GLY A 85 -16.11 -17.75 -10.65
N THR A 86 -17.36 -18.18 -10.58
CA THR A 86 -17.81 -19.52 -10.19
C THR A 86 -18.79 -20.08 -11.21
N LYS A 87 -19.50 -21.15 -10.88
CA LYS A 87 -20.64 -21.62 -11.69
C LYS A 87 -21.84 -20.68 -11.61
N GLN A 88 -21.93 -19.80 -10.59
CA GLN A 88 -23.05 -18.92 -10.32
C GLN A 88 -22.85 -17.50 -10.88
N PHE A 89 -21.61 -17.03 -10.93
CA PHE A 89 -21.26 -15.70 -11.43
C PHE A 89 -19.99 -15.75 -12.30
N GLY A 90 -19.75 -14.72 -13.12
CA GLY A 90 -18.68 -14.67 -14.10
C GLY A 90 -19.06 -15.34 -15.43
N THR A 91 -20.28 -15.79 -15.57
CA THR A 91 -20.80 -16.41 -16.81
C THR A 91 -22.30 -16.19 -16.95
N ASN A 92 -22.77 -16.09 -18.19
CA ASN A 92 -24.20 -16.05 -18.48
C ASN A 92 -24.79 -17.46 -18.71
N ASN A 93 -23.97 -18.50 -18.98
CA ASN A 93 -24.39 -19.87 -19.14
C ASN A 93 -23.24 -20.86 -18.83
N ALA A 94 -23.15 -21.28 -17.59
CA ALA A 94 -22.10 -22.18 -17.11
C ALA A 94 -22.14 -23.58 -17.78
N GLU A 95 -23.33 -24.10 -18.17
CA GLU A 95 -23.48 -25.41 -18.82
C GLU A 95 -22.94 -25.40 -20.25
N ALA A 96 -23.24 -24.35 -21.03
CA ALA A 96 -22.73 -24.18 -22.38
C ALA A 96 -21.23 -23.84 -22.42
N GLU A 97 -20.72 -23.16 -21.41
CA GLU A 97 -19.30 -22.80 -21.27
C GLU A 97 -18.41 -24.00 -20.88
N ALA A 98 -18.89 -24.89 -20.02
CA ALA A 98 -18.08 -25.95 -19.41
C ALA A 98 -17.35 -26.88 -20.43
N PRO A 99 -17.94 -27.33 -21.56
CA PRO A 99 -17.22 -28.13 -22.56
C PRO A 99 -16.04 -27.36 -23.19
N LEU A 100 -16.19 -26.04 -23.42
CA LEU A 100 -15.16 -25.22 -24.02
C LEU A 100 -13.99 -25.02 -23.05
N LEU A 101 -14.27 -24.82 -21.76
CA LEU A 101 -13.23 -24.74 -20.73
C LEU A 101 -12.46 -26.05 -20.57
N ALA A 102 -13.15 -27.20 -20.69
CA ALA A 102 -12.49 -28.50 -20.65
C ALA A 102 -11.59 -28.69 -21.90
N GLU A 103 -12.01 -28.24 -23.08
CA GLU A 103 -11.20 -28.29 -24.30
C GLU A 103 -9.98 -27.37 -24.21
N ILE A 104 -10.11 -26.16 -23.66
CA ILE A 104 -8.98 -25.24 -23.42
C ILE A 104 -7.94 -25.92 -22.51
N GLU A 105 -8.37 -26.57 -21.43
CA GLU A 105 -7.47 -27.31 -20.56
C GLU A 105 -6.71 -28.40 -21.30
N LEU A 106 -7.40 -29.24 -22.05
CA LEU A 106 -6.77 -30.32 -22.84
C LEU A 106 -5.73 -29.76 -23.83
N ARG A 107 -6.05 -28.64 -24.50
CA ARG A 107 -5.14 -27.99 -25.47
C ARG A 107 -3.90 -27.41 -24.79
N TYR A 108 -4.05 -26.78 -23.61
CA TYR A 108 -2.91 -26.31 -22.86
C TYR A 108 -2.00 -27.45 -22.39
N GLU A 109 -2.57 -28.55 -21.93
CA GLU A 109 -1.78 -29.73 -21.52
C GLU A 109 -1.07 -30.39 -22.71
N ALA A 110 -1.63 -30.32 -23.93
CA ALA A 110 -0.96 -30.74 -25.15
C ALA A 110 0.13 -29.75 -25.57
N TYR A 111 -0.16 -28.42 -25.52
CA TYR A 111 0.78 -27.36 -25.86
C TYR A 111 2.08 -27.40 -25.06
N ARG A 112 2.02 -27.75 -23.78
CA ARG A 112 3.18 -27.89 -22.89
C ARG A 112 4.19 -28.94 -23.34
N ARG A 113 3.74 -29.92 -24.11
CA ARG A 113 4.57 -31.05 -24.60
C ARG A 113 5.26 -30.73 -25.94
N LEU A 114 4.86 -29.66 -26.60
CA LEU A 114 5.43 -29.24 -27.88
C LEU A 114 6.74 -28.49 -27.67
N THR A 115 7.75 -28.86 -28.47
CA THR A 115 9.07 -28.19 -28.46
C THR A 115 9.35 -27.45 -29.76
N ASP A 116 8.72 -27.86 -30.87
CA ASP A 116 8.85 -27.17 -32.16
C ASP A 116 8.15 -25.81 -32.13
N PRO A 117 8.83 -24.72 -32.48
CA PRO A 117 8.27 -23.36 -32.41
C PRO A 117 7.05 -23.15 -33.31
N GLU A 118 7.02 -23.77 -34.51
CA GLU A 118 5.89 -23.63 -35.44
C GLU A 118 4.65 -24.39 -34.93
N ALA A 119 4.85 -25.62 -34.46
CA ALA A 119 3.76 -26.39 -33.84
C ALA A 119 3.21 -25.68 -32.59
N ARG A 120 4.06 -25.02 -31.82
CA ARG A 120 3.61 -24.21 -30.67
C ARG A 120 2.79 -22.99 -31.09
N ARG A 121 3.20 -22.26 -32.14
CA ARG A 121 2.42 -21.12 -32.65
C ARG A 121 1.05 -21.55 -33.10
N GLN A 122 0.98 -22.67 -33.87
CA GLN A 122 -0.27 -23.22 -34.35
C GLN A 122 -1.18 -23.66 -33.18
N ALA A 123 -0.65 -24.40 -32.24
CA ALA A 123 -1.42 -24.87 -31.09
C ALA A 123 -1.91 -23.67 -30.21
N TYR A 124 -1.14 -22.60 -30.08
CA TYR A 124 -1.55 -21.41 -29.36
C TYR A 124 -2.68 -20.67 -30.06
N HIS A 125 -2.63 -20.55 -31.39
CA HIS A 125 -3.72 -20.01 -32.19
C HIS A 125 -5.03 -20.82 -32.06
N GLU A 126 -4.91 -22.16 -31.98
CA GLU A 126 -6.08 -23.01 -31.72
C GLU A 126 -6.64 -22.80 -30.31
N ILE A 127 -5.79 -22.60 -29.29
CA ILE A 127 -6.21 -22.25 -27.92
C ILE A 127 -6.95 -20.90 -27.96
N ASP A 128 -6.40 -19.89 -28.63
CA ASP A 128 -7.04 -18.58 -28.77
C ASP A 128 -8.41 -18.70 -29.41
N SER A 129 -8.55 -19.48 -30.47
CA SER A 129 -9.81 -19.70 -31.18
C SER A 129 -10.89 -20.30 -30.27
N VAL A 130 -10.58 -21.34 -29.47
CA VAL A 130 -11.52 -21.93 -28.50
C VAL A 130 -11.81 -20.96 -27.35
N SER A 131 -10.82 -20.21 -26.91
CA SER A 131 -10.98 -19.18 -25.88
C SER A 131 -11.96 -18.08 -26.30
N GLN A 132 -11.96 -17.68 -27.59
CA GLN A 132 -12.95 -16.75 -28.17
C GLN A 132 -14.37 -17.32 -28.16
N LEU A 133 -14.53 -18.64 -28.33
CA LEU A 133 -15.85 -19.28 -28.20
C LEU A 133 -16.34 -19.27 -26.74
N ALA A 134 -15.46 -19.55 -25.77
CA ALA A 134 -15.79 -19.52 -24.37
C ALA A 134 -16.07 -18.07 -23.87
N ALA A 135 -15.36 -17.07 -24.41
CA ALA A 135 -15.54 -15.66 -24.07
C ALA A 135 -16.96 -15.13 -24.36
N LYS A 136 -17.72 -15.78 -25.23
CA LYS A 136 -19.14 -15.41 -25.48
C LYS A 136 -20.03 -15.60 -24.25
N TYR A 137 -19.63 -16.49 -23.34
CA TYR A 137 -20.36 -16.78 -22.10
C TYR A 137 -19.76 -16.03 -20.90
N PHE A 138 -18.51 -15.62 -20.97
CA PHE A 138 -17.78 -14.98 -19.89
C PHE A 138 -18.31 -13.57 -19.64
N ILE A 139 -18.55 -13.23 -18.36
CA ILE A 139 -18.84 -11.88 -17.89
C ILE A 139 -17.63 -11.42 -17.08
N PRO A 140 -16.69 -10.65 -17.68
CA PRO A 140 -15.50 -10.19 -16.99
C PRO A 140 -15.81 -9.34 -15.77
N ASN A 141 -14.95 -9.44 -14.74
CA ASN A 141 -14.97 -8.63 -13.53
C ASN A 141 -16.30 -8.66 -12.76
N GLU A 142 -17.06 -9.76 -12.87
CA GLU A 142 -18.34 -9.85 -12.16
C GLU A 142 -18.13 -9.97 -10.64
N TYR A 143 -17.00 -10.49 -10.18
CA TYR A 143 -16.63 -10.44 -8.77
C TYR A 143 -16.46 -9.01 -8.27
N ASP A 144 -15.78 -8.15 -9.03
CA ASP A 144 -15.59 -6.75 -8.66
C ASP A 144 -16.92 -5.99 -8.67
N LYS A 145 -17.84 -6.33 -9.61
CA LYS A 145 -19.21 -5.81 -9.60
C LYS A 145 -19.96 -6.21 -8.33
N LEU A 146 -19.78 -7.44 -7.84
CA LEU A 146 -20.38 -7.91 -6.58
C LEU A 146 -19.81 -7.13 -5.37
N MET A 147 -18.50 -6.93 -5.33
CA MET A 147 -17.86 -6.17 -4.25
C MET A 147 -18.28 -4.68 -4.27
N ALA A 148 -18.33 -4.06 -5.44
CA ALA A 148 -18.84 -2.69 -5.59
C ALA A 148 -20.32 -2.60 -5.16
N ALA A 149 -21.17 -3.55 -5.57
CA ALA A 149 -22.60 -3.57 -5.20
C ALA A 149 -22.85 -3.66 -3.69
N ILE A 150 -21.97 -4.30 -2.93
CA ILE A 150 -22.03 -4.30 -1.46
C ILE A 150 -21.27 -3.14 -0.80
N GLY A 151 -20.65 -2.23 -1.57
CA GLY A 151 -19.91 -1.08 -1.05
C GLY A 151 -18.57 -1.44 -0.42
N ALA A 152 -17.94 -2.53 -0.88
CA ALA A 152 -16.60 -2.90 -0.46
C ALA A 152 -15.55 -1.91 -0.97
N GLU A 153 -14.51 -1.70 -0.19
CA GLU A 153 -13.33 -0.92 -0.51
C GLU A 153 -12.07 -1.79 -0.38
N GLY A 154 -11.02 -1.44 -1.13
CA GLY A 154 -9.73 -2.12 -1.00
C GLY A 154 -9.76 -3.60 -1.35
N THR A 155 -10.73 -4.05 -2.19
CA THR A 155 -10.78 -5.42 -2.72
C THR A 155 -9.46 -5.75 -3.40
N ASN A 156 -8.75 -6.75 -2.86
CA ASN A 156 -7.43 -7.14 -3.33
C ASN A 156 -7.08 -8.55 -2.86
N ALA A 157 -5.94 -9.04 -3.29
CA ALA A 157 -5.32 -10.24 -2.77
C ALA A 157 -3.78 -10.12 -2.83
N TYR A 158 -3.09 -11.02 -2.16
CA TYR A 158 -1.64 -11.15 -2.27
C TYR A 158 -1.20 -12.58 -2.02
N THR A 159 -0.15 -12.96 -2.71
CA THR A 159 0.53 -14.25 -2.53
C THR A 159 1.98 -14.02 -2.08
N SER A 160 2.42 -14.79 -1.10
CA SER A 160 3.82 -14.85 -0.68
C SER A 160 4.32 -16.30 -0.68
N ASN A 161 5.41 -16.57 0.04
CA ASN A 161 5.94 -17.93 0.15
C ASN A 161 4.98 -18.89 0.84
N ASP A 162 4.28 -18.44 1.90
CA ASP A 162 3.50 -19.28 2.82
C ASP A 162 1.99 -18.97 2.80
N VAL A 163 1.57 -17.88 2.20
CA VAL A 163 0.19 -17.41 2.23
C VAL A 163 -0.31 -16.98 0.87
N THR A 164 -1.59 -17.28 0.61
CA THR A 164 -2.43 -16.57 -0.36
C THR A 164 -3.61 -15.97 0.42
N CYS A 165 -3.77 -14.66 0.38
CA CYS A 165 -4.73 -13.95 1.22
C CYS A 165 -5.59 -13.00 0.39
N TYR A 166 -6.90 -12.97 0.67
CA TYR A 166 -7.91 -12.14 0.01
C TYR A 166 -8.49 -11.17 1.02
N THR A 167 -8.66 -9.92 0.65
CA THR A 167 -9.00 -8.84 1.59
C THR A 167 -10.02 -7.87 1.02
N GLU A 168 -10.97 -7.47 1.86
CA GLU A 168 -11.95 -6.42 1.61
C GLU A 168 -12.25 -5.65 2.90
N ASP A 169 -12.56 -4.36 2.76
CA ASP A 169 -13.19 -3.54 3.80
C ASP A 169 -14.66 -3.33 3.39
N ILE A 170 -15.59 -3.90 4.14
CA ILE A 170 -17.01 -3.92 3.80
C ILE A 170 -17.84 -3.09 4.80
N PRO A 171 -18.97 -2.48 4.38
CA PRO A 171 -19.98 -1.97 5.33
C PRO A 171 -20.46 -3.07 6.26
N SER A 172 -20.62 -2.76 7.55
CA SER A 172 -20.94 -3.76 8.58
C SER A 172 -22.29 -4.47 8.38
N ASN A 173 -23.24 -3.83 7.69
CA ASN A 173 -24.53 -4.40 7.33
C ASN A 173 -24.49 -5.40 6.16
N GLU A 174 -23.37 -5.47 5.42
CA GLU A 174 -23.21 -6.33 4.24
C GLU A 174 -22.50 -7.68 4.51
N ILE A 175 -22.26 -8.00 5.76
CA ILE A 175 -21.52 -9.20 6.15
C ILE A 175 -22.15 -10.51 5.61
N GLU A 176 -23.48 -10.59 5.54
CA GLU A 176 -24.16 -11.78 5.02
C GLU A 176 -24.01 -11.91 3.49
N ASN A 177 -24.11 -10.80 2.75
CA ASN A 177 -23.86 -10.77 1.32
C ASN A 177 -22.39 -11.12 1.02
N TRP A 178 -21.45 -10.56 1.79
CA TRP A 178 -20.03 -10.92 1.70
C TRP A 178 -19.81 -12.42 1.93
N ALA A 179 -20.38 -12.99 2.99
CA ALA A 179 -20.23 -14.42 3.30
C ALA A 179 -20.79 -15.32 2.20
N LYS A 180 -21.93 -14.94 1.60
CA LYS A 180 -22.54 -15.65 0.48
C LYS A 180 -21.66 -15.62 -0.77
N ILE A 181 -21.06 -14.48 -1.11
CA ILE A 181 -20.16 -14.32 -2.26
C ILE A 181 -18.88 -15.11 -2.04
N GLN A 182 -18.23 -14.94 -0.91
CA GLN A 182 -16.95 -15.57 -0.63
C GLN A 182 -17.08 -17.09 -0.48
N SER A 183 -18.15 -17.59 0.14
CA SER A 183 -18.34 -19.03 0.27
C SER A 183 -18.49 -19.70 -1.08
N ASP A 184 -19.22 -19.12 -2.02
CA ASP A 184 -19.32 -19.67 -3.39
C ASP A 184 -17.98 -19.62 -4.13
N ARG A 185 -17.25 -18.50 -4.00
CA ARG A 185 -15.92 -18.31 -4.58
C ARG A 185 -14.92 -19.37 -4.12
N PHE A 186 -14.83 -19.63 -2.82
CA PHE A 186 -13.87 -20.57 -2.25
C PHE A 186 -14.26 -22.03 -2.42
N GLN A 187 -15.54 -22.33 -2.61
CA GLN A 187 -16.03 -23.69 -2.79
C GLN A 187 -16.22 -24.10 -4.26
N ASN A 188 -16.55 -23.16 -5.14
CA ASN A 188 -17.05 -23.43 -6.48
C ASN A 188 -16.32 -22.66 -7.60
N MET A 189 -15.07 -22.21 -7.37
CA MET A 189 -14.26 -21.50 -8.34
C MET A 189 -14.19 -22.26 -9.67
N VAL A 190 -14.29 -21.51 -10.76
CA VAL A 190 -14.15 -21.98 -12.15
C VAL A 190 -13.03 -21.20 -12.84
N ILE A 191 -12.07 -21.92 -13.39
CA ILE A 191 -10.99 -21.31 -14.19
C ILE A 191 -11.58 -20.86 -15.52
N ARG A 192 -11.66 -19.53 -15.70
CA ARG A 192 -12.13 -18.89 -16.95
C ARG A 192 -11.29 -17.66 -17.23
N GLY A 193 -11.34 -17.16 -18.46
CA GLY A 193 -10.48 -16.06 -18.87
C GLY A 193 -8.98 -16.36 -18.76
N PHE A 194 -8.59 -17.64 -18.71
CA PHE A 194 -7.22 -18.10 -18.48
C PHE A 194 -6.24 -17.50 -19.47
N HIS A 195 -6.61 -17.48 -20.74
CA HIS A 195 -5.78 -17.03 -21.83
C HIS A 195 -5.46 -15.53 -21.73
N THR A 196 -6.46 -14.71 -21.42
CA THR A 196 -6.29 -13.25 -21.25
C THR A 196 -5.59 -12.91 -19.95
N GLU A 197 -5.89 -13.62 -18.84
CA GLU A 197 -5.24 -13.36 -17.56
C GLU A 197 -3.74 -13.72 -17.58
N LEU A 198 -3.35 -14.71 -18.36
CA LEU A 198 -1.94 -15.04 -18.55
C LEU A 198 -1.15 -13.86 -19.12
N GLU A 199 -1.77 -13.04 -19.95
CA GLU A 199 -1.17 -11.81 -20.48
C GLU A 199 -0.86 -10.81 -19.35
N ALA A 200 -1.78 -10.64 -18.39
CA ALA A 200 -1.57 -9.77 -17.25
C ALA A 200 -0.41 -10.26 -16.37
N VAL A 201 -0.31 -11.56 -16.13
CA VAL A 201 0.81 -12.16 -15.37
C VAL A 201 2.14 -12.00 -16.10
N TYR A 202 2.15 -12.08 -17.44
CA TYR A 202 3.34 -11.78 -18.24
C TYR A 202 3.81 -10.33 -18.09
N GLU A 203 2.86 -9.38 -18.11
CA GLU A 203 3.19 -7.96 -17.90
C GLU A 203 3.76 -7.73 -16.51
N GLU A 204 3.18 -8.33 -15.49
CA GLU A 204 3.67 -8.24 -14.11
C GLU A 204 5.08 -8.83 -13.97
N TYR A 205 5.34 -9.97 -14.58
CA TYR A 205 6.68 -10.56 -14.64
C TYR A 205 7.67 -9.58 -15.28
N ASN A 206 7.33 -9.01 -16.44
CA ASN A 206 8.20 -8.10 -17.18
C ASN A 206 8.47 -6.80 -16.39
N ILE A 207 7.44 -6.24 -15.71
CA ILE A 207 7.62 -5.11 -14.78
C ILE A 207 8.61 -5.48 -13.66
N GLY A 208 8.44 -6.68 -13.11
CA GLY A 208 9.33 -7.20 -12.05
C GLY A 208 10.80 -7.30 -12.43
N LEU A 209 11.10 -7.50 -13.72
CA LEU A 209 12.48 -7.56 -14.21
C LEU A 209 13.27 -6.26 -14.00
N SER A 210 12.59 -5.12 -13.97
CA SER A 210 13.21 -3.80 -13.74
C SER A 210 13.50 -3.50 -12.26
N SER A 211 13.04 -4.34 -11.33
CA SER A 211 13.22 -4.13 -9.89
C SER A 211 14.53 -4.72 -9.38
N ASP A 212 15.50 -3.88 -9.07
CA ASP A 212 16.76 -4.33 -8.45
C ASP A 212 16.54 -4.90 -7.05
N MET A 213 15.54 -4.41 -6.31
CA MET A 213 15.17 -4.93 -5.00
C MET A 213 14.69 -6.39 -5.07
N ARG A 214 13.86 -6.73 -6.07
CA ARG A 214 13.43 -8.12 -6.30
C ARG A 214 14.61 -9.05 -6.61
N LYS A 215 15.59 -8.59 -7.38
CA LYS A 215 16.82 -9.34 -7.68
C LYS A 215 17.67 -9.57 -6.44
N LEU A 216 17.86 -8.52 -5.62
CA LEU A 216 18.58 -8.61 -4.35
C LEU A 216 17.94 -9.64 -3.43
N TYR A 217 16.62 -9.54 -3.22
CA TYR A 217 15.88 -10.47 -2.36
C TYR A 217 15.95 -11.90 -2.87
N ALA A 218 15.64 -12.14 -4.15
CA ALA A 218 15.67 -13.49 -4.74
C ALA A 218 17.08 -14.11 -4.69
N THR A 219 18.12 -13.29 -4.93
CA THR A 219 19.51 -13.77 -4.84
C THR A 219 19.89 -14.10 -3.41
N THR A 220 19.48 -13.27 -2.45
CA THR A 220 19.73 -13.51 -1.02
C THR A 220 19.05 -14.79 -0.56
N CYS A 221 17.77 -14.98 -0.88
CA CYS A 221 17.04 -16.21 -0.56
C CYS A 221 17.66 -17.45 -1.21
N LYS A 222 18.09 -17.36 -2.48
CA LYS A 222 18.77 -18.47 -3.16
C LYS A 222 20.06 -18.90 -2.45
N MET A 223 20.80 -17.96 -1.89
CA MET A 223 22.04 -18.24 -1.15
C MET A 223 21.75 -18.74 0.28
N LEU A 224 20.73 -18.21 0.93
CA LEU A 224 20.32 -18.64 2.28
C LEU A 224 19.66 -20.03 2.25
N TYR A 225 18.80 -20.32 1.26
CA TYR A 225 17.94 -21.50 1.21
C TYR A 225 18.13 -22.33 -0.08
N PRO A 226 19.37 -22.81 -0.39
CA PRO A 226 19.70 -23.33 -1.71
C PRO A 226 19.01 -24.64 -2.11
N ASN A 227 18.41 -25.37 -1.18
CA ASN A 227 17.66 -26.61 -1.41
C ASN A 227 16.22 -26.54 -0.85
N HIS A 228 15.72 -25.35 -0.56
CA HIS A 228 14.36 -25.09 -0.08
C HIS A 228 13.60 -24.22 -1.09
N PRO A 229 12.29 -24.38 -1.24
CA PRO A 229 11.48 -23.56 -2.15
C PRO A 229 11.66 -22.03 -1.94
N TYR A 230 11.91 -21.54 -0.73
CA TYR A 230 12.19 -20.12 -0.50
C TYR A 230 13.37 -19.58 -1.32
N GLY A 231 14.34 -20.40 -1.65
CA GLY A 231 15.48 -20.02 -2.48
C GLY A 231 15.41 -20.52 -3.93
N LEU A 232 14.54 -21.49 -4.22
CA LEU A 232 14.43 -22.14 -5.53
C LEU A 232 13.27 -21.59 -6.37
N GLN A 233 12.23 -21.06 -5.72
CA GLN A 233 10.99 -20.62 -6.35
C GLN A 233 10.71 -19.18 -5.98
N THR A 234 10.37 -18.34 -6.98
CA THR A 234 9.86 -17.00 -6.74
C THR A 234 8.33 -17.03 -6.83
N THR A 235 7.67 -16.11 -6.15
CA THR A 235 6.20 -16.02 -6.13
C THR A 235 5.61 -15.89 -7.54
N ILE A 236 6.24 -15.09 -8.42
CA ILE A 236 5.82 -14.92 -9.81
C ILE A 236 6.19 -16.11 -10.72
N GLY A 237 7.06 -17.00 -10.25
CA GLY A 237 7.58 -18.13 -11.04
C GLY A 237 8.72 -17.77 -11.98
N THR A 238 9.02 -18.67 -12.91
CA THR A 238 10.03 -18.48 -13.94
C THR A 238 9.40 -18.16 -15.30
N GLN A 239 10.17 -17.50 -16.17
CA GLN A 239 9.75 -17.25 -17.55
C GLN A 239 9.34 -18.53 -18.28
N GLU A 240 10.10 -19.62 -18.09
CA GLU A 240 9.84 -20.91 -18.73
C GLU A 240 8.51 -21.52 -18.27
N HIS A 241 8.25 -21.49 -16.97
CA HIS A 241 7.02 -22.06 -16.40
C HIS A 241 5.79 -21.23 -16.79
N LEU A 242 5.89 -19.90 -16.83
CA LEU A 242 4.83 -19.03 -17.30
C LEU A 242 4.49 -19.28 -18.79
N LYS A 243 5.51 -19.58 -19.64
CA LYS A 243 5.30 -19.95 -21.03
C LYS A 243 4.65 -21.34 -21.21
N ASN A 244 4.64 -22.17 -20.18
CA ASN A 244 4.12 -23.53 -20.19
C ASN A 244 3.14 -23.76 -19.02
N PRO A 245 2.08 -22.95 -18.86
CA PRO A 245 1.18 -23.04 -17.71
C PRO A 245 0.35 -24.34 -17.78
N SER A 246 -0.03 -24.86 -16.61
CA SER A 246 -0.85 -26.07 -16.48
C SER A 246 -2.15 -25.77 -15.76
N ILE A 247 -3.27 -25.82 -16.46
CA ILE A 247 -4.61 -25.69 -15.85
C ILE A 247 -4.88 -26.86 -14.91
N THR A 248 -4.45 -28.06 -15.27
CA THR A 248 -4.60 -29.27 -14.42
C THR A 248 -3.86 -29.12 -13.10
N ASN A 249 -2.60 -28.62 -13.11
CA ASN A 249 -1.85 -28.39 -11.87
C ASN A 249 -2.51 -27.32 -10.99
N ILE A 250 -3.07 -26.25 -11.60
CA ILE A 250 -3.82 -25.24 -10.85
C ILE A 250 -5.05 -25.82 -10.17
N LYS A 251 -5.84 -26.64 -10.88
CA LYS A 251 -6.99 -27.35 -10.30
C LYS A 251 -6.58 -28.29 -9.16
N ASN A 252 -5.49 -29.03 -9.33
CA ASN A 252 -4.96 -29.90 -8.30
C ASN A 252 -4.52 -29.11 -7.07
N TYR A 253 -3.83 -27.98 -7.28
CA TYR A 253 -3.39 -27.07 -6.21
C TYR A 253 -4.58 -26.52 -5.43
N PHE A 254 -5.58 -25.97 -6.13
CA PHE A 254 -6.81 -25.49 -5.53
C PHE A 254 -7.51 -26.60 -4.72
N SER A 255 -7.69 -27.77 -5.31
CA SER A 255 -8.37 -28.92 -4.70
C SER A 255 -7.64 -29.42 -3.45
N LYS A 256 -6.33 -29.28 -3.39
CA LYS A 256 -5.51 -29.69 -2.23
C LYS A 256 -5.53 -28.65 -1.12
N TRP A 257 -5.24 -27.38 -1.43
CA TRP A 257 -4.88 -26.36 -0.45
C TRP A 257 -6.04 -25.45 -0.01
N TYR A 258 -7.02 -25.22 -0.90
CA TYR A 258 -8.18 -24.39 -0.59
C TYR A 258 -9.25 -25.22 0.08
N ARG A 259 -8.99 -25.54 1.36
CA ARG A 259 -9.84 -26.36 2.21
C ARG A 259 -10.07 -25.68 3.55
N PRO A 260 -11.26 -25.84 4.17
CA PRO A 260 -11.58 -25.10 5.41
C PRO A 260 -10.56 -25.34 6.53
N ASN A 261 -10.05 -26.56 6.67
CA ASN A 261 -9.02 -26.90 7.66
C ASN A 261 -7.61 -26.38 7.32
N ASN A 262 -7.47 -25.58 6.26
CA ASN A 262 -6.24 -24.87 5.85
C ASN A 262 -6.49 -23.38 5.64
N VAL A 263 -7.65 -22.87 6.09
CA VAL A 263 -8.09 -21.49 5.86
C VAL A 263 -8.50 -20.86 7.19
N ALA A 264 -8.24 -19.56 7.31
CA ALA A 264 -8.80 -18.73 8.36
C ALA A 264 -9.57 -17.53 7.77
N ILE A 265 -10.69 -17.19 8.42
CA ILE A 265 -11.40 -15.93 8.22
C ILE A 265 -11.03 -15.02 9.39
N CYS A 266 -10.45 -13.86 9.10
CA CYS A 266 -9.96 -12.89 10.07
C CYS A 266 -10.73 -11.57 9.88
N MET A 267 -11.45 -11.15 10.93
CA MET A 267 -12.32 -9.96 10.84
C MET A 267 -12.12 -9.03 12.03
N ALA A 268 -12.07 -7.74 11.74
CA ALA A 268 -12.09 -6.70 12.78
C ALA A 268 -12.97 -5.53 12.31
N GLY A 269 -13.80 -5.01 13.20
CA GLY A 269 -14.68 -3.89 12.90
C GLY A 269 -15.98 -3.87 13.70
N ASP A 270 -16.94 -3.16 13.15
CA ASP A 270 -18.28 -3.03 13.71
C ASP A 270 -19.09 -4.31 13.44
N LEU A 271 -18.87 -5.31 14.26
CA LEU A 271 -19.50 -6.63 14.14
C LEU A 271 -19.99 -7.17 15.49
N ASP A 272 -21.06 -7.93 15.45
CA ASP A 272 -21.55 -8.74 16.56
C ASP A 272 -20.96 -10.16 16.40
N PRO A 273 -20.08 -10.63 17.28
CA PRO A 273 -19.40 -11.91 17.12
C PRO A 273 -20.36 -13.11 17.03
N ASP A 274 -21.45 -13.11 17.81
CA ASP A 274 -22.38 -14.25 17.85
C ASP A 274 -23.23 -14.32 16.55
N LYS A 275 -23.63 -13.18 16.00
CA LYS A 275 -24.28 -13.12 14.68
C LYS A 275 -23.31 -13.44 13.55
N THR A 276 -22.08 -12.91 13.63
CA THR A 276 -21.05 -13.10 12.61
C THR A 276 -20.70 -14.57 12.47
N ILE A 277 -20.43 -15.27 13.58
CA ILE A 277 -20.10 -16.70 13.53
C ILE A 277 -21.25 -17.55 12.98
N ALA A 278 -22.51 -17.20 13.33
CA ALA A 278 -23.68 -17.89 12.79
C ALA A 278 -23.82 -17.70 11.27
N ILE A 279 -23.53 -16.51 10.74
CA ILE A 279 -23.49 -16.25 9.29
C ILE A 279 -22.37 -17.04 8.63
N ILE A 280 -21.17 -17.02 9.19
CA ILE A 280 -20.03 -17.76 8.62
C ILE A 280 -20.34 -19.26 8.59
N GLU A 281 -20.87 -19.81 9.66
CA GLU A 281 -21.25 -21.21 9.69
C GLU A 281 -22.33 -21.57 8.66
N LYS A 282 -23.35 -20.72 8.50
CA LYS A 282 -24.41 -20.91 7.52
C LYS A 282 -23.86 -21.10 6.10
N TYR A 283 -22.84 -20.35 5.71
CA TYR A 283 -22.32 -20.34 4.34
C TYR A 283 -21.07 -21.22 4.15
N PHE A 284 -20.21 -21.32 5.17
CA PHE A 284 -18.95 -22.05 5.07
C PHE A 284 -18.97 -23.41 5.79
N GLY A 285 -19.98 -23.69 6.64
CA GLY A 285 -20.03 -24.92 7.44
C GLY A 285 -20.11 -26.20 6.62
N SER A 286 -20.72 -26.15 5.43
CA SER A 286 -20.79 -27.29 4.50
C SER A 286 -19.52 -27.52 3.66
N TRP A 287 -18.54 -26.61 3.73
CA TRP A 287 -17.32 -26.73 2.96
C TRP A 287 -16.52 -27.94 3.42
N THR A 288 -16.20 -28.86 2.49
CA THR A 288 -15.59 -30.16 2.78
C THR A 288 -14.12 -30.01 3.16
N PRO A 289 -13.71 -30.50 4.35
CA PRO A 289 -12.30 -30.47 4.75
C PRO A 289 -11.43 -31.34 3.86
N GLY A 290 -10.16 -30.95 3.73
CA GLY A 290 -9.17 -31.73 3.01
C GLY A 290 -8.58 -32.84 3.86
N ALA A 291 -8.40 -34.03 3.29
CA ALA A 291 -7.79 -35.16 3.97
C ALA A 291 -6.25 -35.03 4.08
N ASP A 292 -5.63 -34.33 3.13
CA ASP A 292 -4.16 -34.15 3.04
C ASP A 292 -3.78 -32.69 2.80
N VAL A 293 -3.92 -31.86 3.85
CA VAL A 293 -3.51 -30.44 3.86
C VAL A 293 -2.21 -30.19 4.64
N LYS A 294 -1.47 -31.27 4.95
CA LYS A 294 -0.20 -31.14 5.67
C LYS A 294 0.84 -30.44 4.83
N GLN A 295 1.54 -29.47 5.46
CA GLN A 295 2.67 -28.80 4.83
C GLN A 295 3.78 -29.83 4.51
N PRO A 296 4.44 -29.71 3.34
CA PRO A 296 5.54 -30.57 2.96
C PRO A 296 6.72 -30.40 3.91
N THR A 297 7.47 -31.49 4.10
CA THR A 297 8.73 -31.46 4.84
C THR A 297 9.88 -31.40 3.84
N PHE A 298 10.80 -30.49 4.03
CA PHE A 298 11.95 -30.29 3.15
C PHE A 298 13.23 -30.85 3.76
N ALA A 299 14.21 -31.14 2.90
CA ALA A 299 15.53 -31.59 3.36
C ALA A 299 16.21 -30.48 4.18
N PRO A 300 17.00 -30.81 5.22
CA PRO A 300 17.74 -29.84 6.01
C PRO A 300 18.63 -28.95 5.11
N LEU A 301 18.70 -27.66 5.44
CA LEU A 301 19.60 -26.75 4.75
C LEU A 301 21.06 -27.15 4.97
N PRO A 302 21.93 -27.12 3.93
CA PRO A 302 23.35 -27.35 4.11
C PRO A 302 23.94 -26.27 5.05
N PRO A 303 24.92 -26.63 5.91
CA PRO A 303 25.50 -25.68 6.84
C PRO A 303 26.15 -24.50 6.10
N LEU A 304 26.02 -23.32 6.66
CA LEU A 304 26.67 -22.09 6.22
C LEU A 304 27.72 -21.74 7.29
N THR A 305 28.98 -22.04 7.01
CA THR A 305 30.08 -21.98 8.01
C THR A 305 31.12 -20.90 7.71
N ALA A 306 31.01 -20.26 6.54
CA ALA A 306 31.90 -19.20 6.10
C ALA A 306 31.12 -18.19 5.26
N PRO A 307 31.62 -16.94 5.13
CA PRO A 307 31.02 -15.94 4.27
C PRO A 307 30.95 -16.40 2.82
N LYS A 308 29.82 -16.12 2.17
CA LYS A 308 29.62 -16.35 0.73
C LYS A 308 29.21 -15.07 0.06
N ASP A 309 30.02 -14.60 -0.84
CA ASP A 309 29.81 -13.35 -1.57
C ASP A 309 29.33 -13.62 -3.00
N THR A 310 28.42 -12.77 -3.50
CA THR A 310 28.05 -12.72 -4.91
C THR A 310 27.79 -11.30 -5.36
N THR A 311 27.88 -11.07 -6.67
CA THR A 311 27.62 -9.76 -7.27
C THR A 311 26.48 -9.88 -8.27
N ILE A 312 25.55 -8.92 -8.22
CA ILE A 312 24.52 -8.73 -9.22
C ILE A 312 24.61 -7.32 -9.80
N VAL A 313 23.99 -7.13 -10.97
CA VAL A 313 23.98 -5.85 -11.68
C VAL A 313 22.54 -5.39 -11.89
N GLY A 314 22.32 -4.08 -11.76
CA GLY A 314 21.04 -3.44 -12.01
C GLY A 314 21.18 -1.93 -12.20
N GLN A 315 20.13 -1.29 -12.71
CA GLN A 315 20.18 0.11 -13.13
C GLN A 315 20.20 1.11 -11.98
N GLU A 316 19.55 0.78 -10.86
CA GLU A 316 19.43 1.68 -9.71
C GLU A 316 20.76 1.84 -8.96
N ALA A 317 20.79 2.69 -7.94
CA ALA A 317 21.95 2.94 -7.09
C ALA A 317 22.52 1.67 -6.46
N GLU A 318 23.83 1.65 -6.22
CA GLU A 318 24.54 0.52 -5.59
C GLU A 318 24.02 0.24 -4.18
N GLN A 319 23.98 -1.04 -3.80
CA GLN A 319 23.58 -1.51 -2.48
C GLN A 319 24.37 -2.76 -2.07
N ILE A 320 24.55 -2.95 -0.78
CA ILE A 320 25.06 -4.18 -0.17
C ILE A 320 24.02 -4.78 0.76
N TRP A 321 23.74 -6.07 0.59
CA TRP A 321 22.95 -6.85 1.53
C TRP A 321 23.83 -7.90 2.19
N VAL A 322 23.67 -8.06 3.52
CA VAL A 322 24.32 -9.11 4.29
C VAL A 322 23.26 -9.85 5.07
N ALA A 323 23.24 -11.18 5.02
CA ALA A 323 22.15 -11.92 5.66
C ALA A 323 22.61 -13.22 6.34
N TRP A 324 21.99 -13.53 7.48
CA TRP A 324 22.12 -14.77 8.25
C TRP A 324 20.82 -15.53 8.22
N ARG A 325 20.90 -16.86 8.34
CA ARG A 325 19.71 -17.69 8.58
C ARG A 325 19.21 -17.52 9.99
N ALA A 326 17.89 -17.44 10.13
CA ALA A 326 17.18 -17.49 11.41
C ALA A 326 16.28 -18.72 11.46
N LYS A 327 15.76 -19.02 12.64
CA LYS A 327 14.71 -20.03 12.81
C LYS A 327 13.37 -19.46 12.35
N GLN A 328 12.39 -20.33 12.22
CA GLN A 328 11.02 -20.01 11.82
C GLN A 328 10.31 -19.06 12.80
N ALA A 329 9.22 -18.47 12.34
CA ALA A 329 8.44 -17.45 13.06
C ALA A 329 7.91 -17.90 14.43
N ASN A 330 7.44 -19.15 14.58
CA ASN A 330 6.93 -19.69 15.84
C ASN A 330 8.03 -20.21 16.79
N SER A 331 9.28 -19.90 16.52
CA SER A 331 10.39 -20.32 17.39
C SER A 331 10.53 -19.40 18.61
N LEU A 332 11.04 -19.96 19.73
CA LEU A 332 11.36 -19.17 20.93
C LEU A 332 12.44 -18.10 20.71
N GLN A 333 13.13 -18.13 19.57
CA GLN A 333 14.14 -17.12 19.22
C GLN A 333 13.54 -15.87 18.58
N ALA A 334 12.29 -15.91 18.13
CA ALA A 334 11.64 -14.78 17.45
C ALA A 334 11.61 -13.52 18.33
N ASP A 335 11.24 -13.66 19.60
CA ASP A 335 11.22 -12.55 20.57
C ASP A 335 12.60 -11.89 20.73
N THR A 336 13.66 -12.73 20.85
CA THR A 336 15.04 -12.22 21.02
C THR A 336 15.56 -11.59 19.73
N LEU A 337 15.21 -12.16 18.56
CA LEU A 337 15.54 -11.56 17.26
C LEU A 337 14.88 -10.20 17.08
N GLN A 338 13.62 -10.06 17.46
CA GLN A 338 12.89 -8.80 17.38
C GLN A 338 13.53 -7.72 18.28
N LEU A 339 13.92 -8.09 19.52
CA LEU A 339 14.63 -7.18 20.41
C LEU A 339 16.01 -6.80 19.83
N MET A 340 16.75 -7.75 19.29
CA MET A 340 18.05 -7.57 18.68
C MET A 340 17.99 -6.66 17.46
N GLU A 341 16.99 -6.82 16.61
CA GLU A 341 16.70 -5.95 15.48
C GLU A 341 16.55 -4.50 15.92
N ASN A 342 15.74 -4.26 16.97
CA ASN A 342 15.51 -2.92 17.48
C ASN A 342 16.74 -2.30 18.15
N VAL A 343 17.65 -3.09 18.73
CA VAL A 343 18.95 -2.57 19.22
C VAL A 343 19.85 -2.15 18.06
N LEU A 344 19.80 -2.85 16.92
CA LEU A 344 20.61 -2.50 15.76
C LEU A 344 20.00 -1.36 14.94
N SER A 345 18.71 -1.45 14.65
CA SER A 345 18.03 -0.54 13.70
C SER A 345 16.56 -0.40 14.09
N ASN A 346 16.20 0.71 14.71
CA ASN A 346 14.81 1.05 15.05
C ASN A 346 14.34 2.37 14.40
N GLY A 347 15.17 2.95 13.51
CA GLY A 347 14.92 4.19 12.81
C GLY A 347 15.20 5.46 13.62
N ARG A 348 15.61 5.34 14.91
CA ARG A 348 15.82 6.47 15.82
C ARG A 348 17.11 6.37 16.63
N ALA A 349 17.24 5.34 17.46
CA ALA A 349 18.27 5.22 18.50
C ALA A 349 19.01 3.88 18.48
N GLY A 350 18.83 3.07 17.44
CA GLY A 350 19.60 1.84 17.24
C GLY A 350 21.07 2.13 16.89
N LEU A 351 21.90 1.12 16.96
CA LEU A 351 23.33 1.27 16.67
C LEU A 351 23.60 1.80 15.25
N PHE A 352 22.89 1.29 14.25
CA PHE A 352 22.97 1.83 12.89
C PHE A 352 22.45 3.25 12.79
N ASP A 353 21.36 3.53 13.51
CA ASP A 353 20.73 4.84 13.44
C ASP A 353 21.62 5.94 13.98
N LEU A 354 22.28 5.69 15.13
CA LEU A 354 23.16 6.68 15.78
C LEU A 354 24.57 6.70 15.19
N ASN A 355 25.16 5.53 14.90
CA ASN A 355 26.59 5.44 14.57
C ASN A 355 26.88 5.50 13.08
N LEU A 356 25.91 5.18 12.22
CA LEU A 356 26.07 5.19 10.77
C LEU A 356 25.20 6.24 10.08
N ASN A 357 23.90 6.26 10.36
CA ASN A 357 22.94 7.17 9.69
C ASN A 357 23.05 8.59 10.23
N GLN A 358 22.99 8.76 11.57
CA GLN A 358 23.09 10.08 12.22
C GLN A 358 24.45 10.75 11.98
N THR A 359 25.51 9.97 11.95
CA THR A 359 26.86 10.46 11.67
C THR A 359 27.18 10.51 10.17
N MET A 360 26.21 10.18 9.33
CA MET A 360 26.32 10.19 7.86
C MET A 360 27.56 9.44 7.35
N LYS A 361 27.96 8.34 8.01
CA LYS A 361 29.06 7.48 7.55
C LYS A 361 28.72 6.66 6.33
N VAL A 362 27.44 6.46 6.09
CA VAL A 362 26.84 5.82 4.91
C VAL A 362 25.69 6.70 4.44
N GLN A 363 25.20 6.48 3.22
CA GLN A 363 23.96 7.14 2.82
C GLN A 363 22.77 6.57 3.62
N ARG A 364 22.72 5.25 3.80
CA ARG A 364 21.74 4.57 4.63
C ARG A 364 22.24 3.20 5.07
N ALA A 365 21.98 2.84 6.30
CA ALA A 365 22.06 1.46 6.81
C ALA A 365 20.80 1.11 7.58
N ALA A 366 20.32 -0.12 7.40
CA ALA A 366 19.18 -0.67 8.12
C ALA A 366 19.39 -2.17 8.36
N GLY A 367 18.72 -2.73 9.34
CA GLY A 367 18.70 -4.16 9.60
C GLY A 367 17.34 -4.61 10.08
N GLY A 368 16.97 -5.84 9.78
CA GLY A 368 15.71 -6.43 10.20
C GLY A 368 15.65 -7.92 9.94
N SER A 369 14.68 -8.56 10.59
CA SER A 369 14.39 -9.98 10.42
C SER A 369 13.16 -10.19 9.53
N GLU A 370 13.16 -11.25 8.77
CA GLU A 370 11.99 -11.83 8.11
C GLU A 370 11.88 -13.28 8.55
N LEU A 371 10.85 -13.57 9.31
CA LEU A 371 10.59 -14.89 9.83
C LEU A 371 9.40 -15.48 9.07
N LEU A 372 9.63 -16.60 8.39
CA LEU A 372 8.64 -17.34 7.64
C LEU A 372 8.27 -18.64 8.37
N HIS A 373 7.30 -19.38 7.85
CA HIS A 373 6.80 -20.60 8.47
C HIS A 373 7.88 -21.69 8.67
N ASP A 374 8.79 -21.90 7.70
CA ASP A 374 9.78 -22.99 7.78
C ASP A 374 11.16 -22.49 8.23
N HIS A 375 11.56 -21.30 7.82
CA HIS A 375 12.88 -20.70 8.09
C HIS A 375 12.74 -19.18 8.17
N GLY A 376 13.73 -18.51 8.76
CA GLY A 376 13.85 -17.06 8.76
C GLY A 376 15.21 -16.57 8.29
N GLY A 377 15.30 -15.26 8.06
CA GLY A 377 16.52 -14.54 7.77
C GLY A 377 16.65 -13.26 8.59
N PHE A 378 17.89 -12.85 8.86
CA PHE A 378 18.21 -11.53 9.39
C PHE A 378 19.05 -10.80 8.35
N PHE A 379 18.58 -9.63 7.92
CA PHE A 379 19.13 -8.90 6.78
C PHE A 379 19.71 -7.57 7.23
N LEU A 380 20.90 -7.24 6.74
CA LEU A 380 21.46 -5.89 6.80
C LEU A 380 21.46 -5.33 5.38
N MET A 381 21.05 -4.06 5.25
CA MET A 381 20.98 -3.35 3.98
C MET A 381 21.78 -2.06 4.09
N GLY A 382 22.74 -1.85 3.17
CA GLY A 382 23.57 -0.67 3.18
C GLY A 382 23.64 0.01 1.81
N THR A 383 23.53 1.35 1.80
CA THR A 383 23.69 2.19 0.61
C THR A 383 24.91 3.08 0.79
N PRO A 384 25.87 3.08 -0.14
CA PRO A 384 27.11 3.85 -0.04
C PRO A 384 26.90 5.33 -0.29
N LYS A 385 27.74 6.15 0.32
CA LYS A 385 27.91 7.56 -0.08
C LYS A 385 28.65 7.65 -1.42
N GLN A 386 28.75 8.85 -1.96
CA GLN A 386 29.55 9.11 -3.15
C GLN A 386 30.99 8.67 -2.96
N GLY A 387 31.49 7.80 -3.85
CA GLY A 387 32.86 7.30 -3.85
C GLY A 387 33.18 6.25 -2.77
N GLN A 388 32.20 5.84 -1.95
CA GLN A 388 32.35 4.78 -0.96
C GLN A 388 32.11 3.41 -1.61
N THR A 389 32.93 2.43 -1.26
CA THR A 389 32.78 1.06 -1.76
C THR A 389 31.74 0.28 -0.96
N LEU A 390 31.14 -0.74 -1.58
CA LEU A 390 30.19 -1.63 -0.91
C LEU A 390 30.87 -2.45 0.20
N GLU A 391 32.16 -2.78 0.02
CA GLU A 391 32.99 -3.46 1.01
C GLU A 391 33.18 -2.60 2.27
N GLU A 392 33.39 -1.30 2.12
CA GLU A 392 33.50 -0.35 3.26
C GLU A 392 32.18 -0.27 4.02
N VAL A 393 31.04 -0.19 3.29
CA VAL A 393 29.70 -0.16 3.92
C VAL A 393 29.44 -1.45 4.69
N ARG A 394 29.75 -2.62 4.09
CA ARG A 394 29.68 -3.90 4.80
C ARG A 394 30.52 -3.90 6.07
N GLY A 395 31.77 -3.45 6.00
CA GLY A 395 32.66 -3.37 7.14
C GLY A 395 32.11 -2.50 8.28
N LEU A 396 31.51 -1.34 7.95
CA LEU A 396 30.85 -0.45 8.92
C LEU A 396 29.66 -1.14 9.60
N MET A 397 28.80 -1.81 8.85
CA MET A 397 27.65 -2.54 9.41
C MET A 397 28.09 -3.69 10.31
N LEU A 398 29.08 -4.48 9.92
CA LEU A 398 29.61 -5.58 10.73
C LEU A 398 30.30 -5.07 12.00
N ALA A 399 30.94 -3.90 11.98
CA ALA A 399 31.51 -3.28 13.18
C ALA A 399 30.44 -2.91 14.22
N GLU A 400 29.23 -2.54 13.81
CA GLU A 400 28.11 -2.31 14.73
C GLU A 400 27.55 -3.64 15.31
N ILE A 401 27.57 -4.73 14.53
CA ILE A 401 27.30 -6.08 15.05
C ILE A 401 28.32 -6.44 16.15
N ASP A 402 29.60 -6.13 15.98
CA ASP A 402 30.61 -6.37 17.00
C ASP A 402 30.38 -5.57 18.30
N LYS A 403 29.85 -4.32 18.19
CA LYS A 403 29.42 -3.57 19.38
C LYS A 403 28.26 -4.24 20.09
N LEU A 404 27.25 -4.71 19.35
CA LEU A 404 26.14 -5.47 19.92
C LEU A 404 26.64 -6.72 20.66
N LYS A 405 27.54 -7.50 20.04
CA LYS A 405 28.15 -8.71 20.64
C LYS A 405 28.93 -8.41 21.91
N LYS A 406 29.49 -7.22 22.06
CA LYS A 406 30.20 -6.76 23.28
C LYS A 406 29.28 -6.11 24.29
N GLY A 407 28.00 -5.88 23.95
CA GLY A 407 27.07 -5.13 24.81
C GLY A 407 27.39 -3.62 24.88
N ASP A 408 28.06 -3.09 23.84
CA ASP A 408 28.44 -1.67 23.77
C ASP A 408 27.24 -0.84 23.24
N PHE A 409 26.22 -0.73 24.09
CA PHE A 409 25.05 0.13 23.91
C PHE A 409 24.46 0.51 25.28
N PRO A 410 23.74 1.65 25.42
CA PRO A 410 23.21 2.13 26.67
C PRO A 410 22.24 1.15 27.34
N ASP A 411 22.29 1.04 28.67
CA ASP A 411 21.41 0.11 29.43
C ASP A 411 19.94 0.50 29.37
N ASN A 412 19.64 1.80 29.20
CA ASN A 412 18.27 2.29 29.04
C ASN A 412 17.67 2.07 27.65
N LEU A 413 18.44 1.56 26.67
CA LEU A 413 17.95 1.30 25.32
C LEU A 413 16.88 0.21 25.32
N LEU A 414 17.07 -0.88 26.07
CA LEU A 414 16.10 -1.99 26.12
C LEU A 414 14.73 -1.53 26.66
N PRO A 415 14.63 -0.88 27.84
CA PRO A 415 13.37 -0.33 28.32
C PRO A 415 12.72 0.64 27.33
N SER A 416 13.53 1.45 26.65
CA SER A 416 13.03 2.40 25.63
C SER A 416 12.42 1.68 24.42
N ILE A 417 13.05 0.59 23.96
CA ILE A 417 12.52 -0.27 22.90
C ILE A 417 11.15 -0.81 23.30
N ILE A 418 11.02 -1.35 24.49
CA ILE A 418 9.75 -1.91 24.99
C ILE A 418 8.64 -0.83 25.01
N ASN A 419 8.92 0.37 25.47
CA ASN A 419 7.95 1.47 25.46
C ASN A 419 7.52 1.85 24.03
N ASN A 420 8.46 1.88 23.09
CA ASN A 420 8.14 2.15 21.68
C ASN A 420 7.37 0.97 21.04
N MET A 421 7.65 -0.28 21.39
CA MET A 421 6.86 -1.43 20.97
C MET A 421 5.42 -1.32 21.48
N LYS A 422 5.20 -0.96 22.75
CA LYS A 422 3.84 -0.70 23.30
C LYS A 422 3.12 0.40 22.54
N ARG A 423 3.80 1.53 22.31
CA ARG A 423 3.24 2.64 21.50
C ARG A 423 2.83 2.18 20.11
N SER A 424 3.70 1.46 19.42
CA SER A 424 3.43 0.93 18.07
C SER A 424 2.27 -0.07 18.08
N HIS A 425 2.18 -0.91 19.10
CA HIS A 425 1.07 -1.83 19.29
C HIS A 425 -0.26 -1.08 19.47
N TYR A 426 -0.32 -0.05 20.33
CA TYR A 426 -1.51 0.78 20.48
C TYR A 426 -1.93 1.42 19.15
N SER A 427 -0.98 1.95 18.39
CA SER A 427 -1.25 2.54 17.08
C SER A 427 -1.79 1.52 16.06
N LEU A 428 -1.25 0.30 16.08
CA LEU A 428 -1.72 -0.81 15.21
C LEU A 428 -3.17 -1.19 15.53
N LEU A 429 -3.52 -1.25 16.83
CA LEU A 429 -4.87 -1.59 17.29
C LEU A 429 -5.93 -0.52 16.98
N GLU A 430 -5.53 0.69 16.60
CA GLU A 430 -6.48 1.73 16.18
C GLU A 430 -7.15 1.43 14.84
N SER A 431 -6.58 0.56 14.02
CA SER A 431 -7.12 0.24 12.70
C SER A 431 -7.68 -1.19 12.62
N ASN A 432 -8.83 -1.35 11.95
CA ASN A 432 -9.39 -2.68 11.67
C ASN A 432 -8.41 -3.53 10.85
N ARG A 433 -7.70 -2.90 9.90
CA ARG A 433 -6.67 -3.54 9.09
C ARG A 433 -5.52 -4.09 9.93
N GLY A 434 -5.04 -3.32 10.89
CA GLY A 434 -3.98 -3.74 11.81
C GLY A 434 -4.41 -4.93 12.67
N ARG A 435 -5.61 -4.83 13.29
CA ARG A 435 -6.19 -5.90 14.11
C ARG A 435 -6.33 -7.21 13.33
N ALA A 436 -7.02 -7.17 12.19
CA ALA A 436 -7.25 -8.37 11.38
C ALA A 436 -5.96 -8.93 10.75
N GLY A 437 -4.99 -8.07 10.42
CA GLY A 437 -3.67 -8.47 9.91
C GLY A 437 -2.85 -9.29 10.91
N MET A 438 -2.95 -9.00 12.21
CA MET A 438 -2.28 -9.80 13.26
C MET A 438 -2.81 -11.24 13.27
N PHE A 439 -4.12 -11.44 13.05
CA PHE A 439 -4.70 -12.79 12.99
C PHE A 439 -4.18 -13.58 11.80
N VAL A 440 -4.02 -12.90 10.64
CA VAL A 440 -3.43 -13.55 9.46
C VAL A 440 -2.02 -14.05 9.75
N GLY A 441 -1.15 -13.22 10.35
CA GLY A 441 0.20 -13.59 10.73
C GLY A 441 0.20 -14.79 11.69
N ALA A 442 -0.53 -14.70 12.79
CA ALA A 442 -0.63 -15.78 13.77
C ALA A 442 -1.13 -17.10 13.17
N PHE A 443 -2.13 -17.04 12.27
CA PHE A 443 -2.65 -18.24 11.61
C PHE A 443 -1.64 -18.87 10.64
N ILE A 444 -0.99 -18.07 9.78
CA ILE A 444 -0.07 -18.56 8.74
C ILE A 444 1.19 -19.15 9.37
N ASP A 445 1.75 -18.45 10.35
CA ASP A 445 2.99 -18.84 11.01
C ASP A 445 2.81 -19.87 12.14
N GLU A 446 1.56 -20.30 12.36
CA GLU A 446 1.20 -21.24 13.44
C GLU A 446 1.66 -20.76 14.83
N VAL A 447 1.57 -19.43 15.05
CA VAL A 447 1.81 -18.82 16.36
C VAL A 447 0.54 -18.89 17.19
N ASP A 448 0.64 -19.44 18.40
CA ASP A 448 -0.49 -19.46 19.36
C ASP A 448 -0.89 -18.03 19.73
N TRP A 449 -2.20 -17.73 19.73
CA TRP A 449 -2.69 -16.37 20.00
C TRP A 449 -2.26 -15.83 21.36
N LYS A 450 -2.10 -16.69 22.34
CA LYS A 450 -1.55 -16.32 23.66
C LYS A 450 -0.10 -15.87 23.55
N GLN A 451 0.71 -16.54 22.72
CA GLN A 451 2.09 -16.11 22.47
C GLN A 451 2.13 -14.73 21.83
N GLU A 452 1.22 -14.45 20.89
CA GLU A 452 1.13 -13.12 20.27
C GLU A 452 0.77 -12.04 21.30
N VAL A 453 -0.29 -12.25 22.06
CA VAL A 453 -0.74 -11.30 23.11
C VAL A 453 0.33 -11.05 24.17
N GLU A 454 1.06 -12.06 24.59
CA GLU A 454 2.09 -11.98 25.63
C GLU A 454 3.49 -11.60 25.09
N SER A 455 3.64 -11.33 23.78
CA SER A 455 4.97 -11.12 23.12
C SER A 455 5.76 -10.00 23.75
N ILE A 456 5.17 -8.81 23.90
CA ILE A 456 5.85 -7.64 24.49
C ILE A 456 6.26 -7.92 25.93
N ASP A 457 5.41 -8.61 26.70
CA ASP A 457 5.72 -8.97 28.11
C ASP A 457 6.87 -9.99 28.21
N ARG A 458 6.96 -10.93 27.26
CA ARG A 458 8.09 -11.87 27.18
C ARG A 458 9.37 -11.14 26.77
N ILE A 459 9.31 -10.32 25.72
CA ILE A 459 10.46 -9.52 25.26
C ILE A 459 10.98 -8.61 26.36
N SER A 460 10.09 -8.01 27.15
CA SER A 460 10.47 -7.11 28.27
C SER A 460 11.31 -7.77 29.36
N LYS A 461 11.29 -9.10 29.45
CA LYS A 461 12.05 -9.86 30.44
C LYS A 461 13.44 -10.26 29.96
N ILE A 462 13.72 -10.11 28.67
CA ILE A 462 15.04 -10.43 28.09
C ILE A 462 16.06 -9.42 28.61
N THR A 463 17.07 -9.92 29.28
CA THR A 463 18.15 -9.09 29.82
C THR A 463 19.20 -8.74 28.75
N LYS A 464 19.95 -7.67 28.96
CA LYS A 464 21.08 -7.30 28.10
C LYS A 464 22.09 -8.45 27.96
N GLN A 465 22.36 -9.16 29.06
CA GLN A 465 23.29 -10.30 29.05
C GLN A 465 22.80 -11.45 28.17
N GLU A 466 21.52 -11.80 28.23
CA GLU A 466 20.90 -12.83 27.38
C GLU A 466 20.91 -12.42 25.92
N LEU A 467 20.59 -11.16 25.61
CA LEU A 467 20.64 -10.63 24.25
C LEU A 467 22.06 -10.67 23.67
N VAL A 468 23.08 -10.27 24.44
CA VAL A 468 24.49 -10.32 24.04
C VAL A 468 24.95 -11.77 23.82
N ALA A 469 24.56 -12.67 24.69
CA ALA A 469 24.88 -14.10 24.54
C ALA A 469 24.25 -14.67 23.27
N PHE A 470 22.99 -14.32 23.00
CA PHE A 470 22.30 -14.70 21.78
C PHE A 470 22.97 -14.11 20.53
N ALA A 471 23.30 -12.82 20.51
CA ALA A 471 23.98 -12.17 19.39
C ALA A 471 25.33 -12.84 19.06
N ASN A 472 26.10 -13.26 20.06
CA ASN A 472 27.36 -14.00 19.87
C ASN A 472 27.14 -15.39 19.24
N GLN A 473 26.04 -16.06 19.55
CA GLN A 473 25.68 -17.35 18.94
C GLN A 473 25.10 -17.19 17.53
N PHE A 474 24.34 -16.13 17.29
CA PHE A 474 23.60 -15.91 16.06
C PHE A 474 24.51 -15.36 14.94
N PHE A 475 25.25 -14.28 15.20
CA PHE A 475 26.14 -13.65 14.20
C PHE A 475 27.49 -14.39 14.12
N THR A 476 27.47 -15.50 13.41
CA THR A 476 28.68 -16.29 13.07
C THR A 476 29.24 -15.83 11.72
N ASP A 477 30.37 -16.42 11.30
CA ASP A 477 30.95 -16.22 9.97
C ASP A 477 30.09 -16.86 8.85
N GLY A 478 29.04 -17.59 9.21
CA GLY A 478 28.10 -18.19 8.28
C GLY A 478 27.05 -17.17 7.79
N TYR A 479 27.43 -16.27 6.89
CA TYR A 479 26.52 -15.30 6.28
C TYR A 479 26.71 -15.21 4.76
N VAL A 480 25.75 -14.56 4.09
CA VAL A 480 25.83 -14.28 2.66
C VAL A 480 25.92 -12.77 2.44
N SER A 481 26.67 -12.32 1.41
CA SER A 481 26.72 -10.93 1.00
C SER A 481 26.39 -10.80 -0.47
N ILE A 482 25.49 -9.88 -0.81
CA ILE A 482 25.10 -9.59 -2.18
C ILE A 482 25.49 -8.16 -2.51
N PHE A 483 26.49 -8.01 -3.39
CA PHE A 483 26.98 -6.74 -3.89
C PHE A 483 26.20 -6.38 -5.14
N LYS A 484 25.25 -5.45 -5.02
CA LYS A 484 24.51 -4.95 -6.15
C LYS A 484 25.24 -3.74 -6.73
N LYS A 485 25.79 -3.90 -7.92
CA LYS A 485 26.48 -2.84 -8.65
C LYS A 485 25.58 -2.20 -9.69
N GLN A 486 25.80 -0.90 -9.93
CA GLN A 486 25.08 -0.19 -10.98
C GLN A 486 25.57 -0.66 -12.35
N GLY A 487 24.64 -0.92 -13.26
CA GLY A 487 24.93 -1.30 -14.66
C GLY A 487 23.72 -1.91 -15.35
N ILE A 488 23.93 -2.28 -16.62
CA ILE A 488 22.89 -2.92 -17.44
C ILE A 488 23.01 -4.44 -17.29
N ASP A 489 21.91 -5.08 -16.89
CA ASP A 489 21.81 -6.53 -16.83
C ASP A 489 21.44 -7.08 -18.22
N SER A 490 22.46 -7.47 -18.99
CA SER A 490 22.30 -8.03 -20.35
C SER A 490 21.69 -9.45 -20.37
N LEU A 491 21.60 -10.12 -19.22
CA LEU A 491 21.05 -11.49 -19.12
C LEU A 491 19.53 -11.50 -19.00
N GLN A 492 18.93 -10.36 -18.71
CA GLN A 492 17.49 -10.25 -18.62
C GLN A 492 16.83 -10.36 -20.00
N LYS A 493 15.96 -11.33 -20.13
CA LYS A 493 15.12 -11.51 -21.32
C LYS A 493 13.66 -11.26 -20.98
N LYS A 494 13.03 -10.39 -21.76
CA LYS A 494 11.57 -10.20 -21.75
C LYS A 494 10.87 -11.51 -22.18
N ILE A 495 9.68 -11.77 -21.63
CA ILE A 495 8.84 -12.84 -22.16
C ILE A 495 8.33 -12.40 -23.53
N ASP A 496 8.71 -13.16 -24.56
CA ASP A 496 8.13 -13.11 -25.87
C ASP A 496 6.83 -13.93 -25.88
N LYS A 497 5.73 -13.32 -26.24
CA LYS A 497 4.42 -13.94 -26.21
C LYS A 497 3.71 -13.85 -27.56
N PRO A 498 2.90 -14.85 -27.91
CA PRO A 498 2.03 -14.78 -29.09
C PRO A 498 0.96 -13.70 -28.92
N VAL A 499 0.47 -13.18 -30.01
CA VAL A 499 -0.67 -12.23 -30.04
C VAL A 499 -1.96 -12.99 -29.71
N ILE A 500 -2.79 -12.42 -28.85
CA ILE A 500 -4.14 -12.93 -28.54
C ILE A 500 -5.21 -12.06 -29.19
N THR A 501 -6.38 -12.64 -29.43
CA THR A 501 -7.55 -11.91 -29.91
C THR A 501 -8.27 -11.25 -28.73
N PRO A 502 -8.56 -9.93 -28.78
CA PRO A 502 -9.33 -9.26 -27.73
C PRO A 502 -10.70 -9.89 -27.50
N ILE A 503 -11.15 -9.97 -26.26
CA ILE A 503 -12.49 -10.47 -25.91
C ILE A 503 -13.49 -9.33 -25.77
N GLN A 504 -14.80 -9.64 -25.94
CA GLN A 504 -15.85 -8.67 -25.66
C GLN A 504 -16.07 -8.52 -24.16
N ALA A 505 -16.23 -7.29 -23.69
CA ALA A 505 -16.36 -7.01 -22.26
C ALA A 505 -17.74 -7.37 -21.65
N ASN A 506 -18.77 -7.68 -22.43
CA ASN A 506 -20.13 -8.10 -21.99
C ASN A 506 -20.68 -7.26 -20.80
N ARG A 507 -20.46 -5.93 -20.81
CA ARG A 507 -20.69 -5.03 -19.66
C ARG A 507 -22.13 -4.98 -19.17
N ASP A 508 -23.09 -5.07 -20.12
CA ASP A 508 -24.52 -4.98 -19.81
C ASP A 508 -25.09 -6.28 -19.26
N GLN A 509 -24.31 -7.37 -19.32
CA GLN A 509 -24.70 -8.66 -18.79
C GLN A 509 -24.39 -8.74 -17.29
N LYS A 510 -25.27 -9.41 -16.59
CA LYS A 510 -25.08 -9.81 -15.21
C LYS A 510 -25.71 -11.16 -14.95
N SER A 511 -25.08 -11.95 -14.09
CA SER A 511 -25.62 -13.24 -13.67
C SER A 511 -26.84 -13.06 -12.75
N ALA A 512 -27.64 -14.11 -12.61
CA ALA A 512 -28.72 -14.15 -11.62
C ALA A 512 -28.21 -14.00 -10.19
N PHE A 513 -26.96 -14.39 -9.93
CA PHE A 513 -26.33 -14.26 -8.63
C PHE A 513 -26.08 -12.78 -8.27
N VAL A 514 -25.53 -11.98 -9.20
CA VAL A 514 -25.34 -10.53 -9.01
C VAL A 514 -26.69 -9.85 -8.77
N GLN A 515 -27.71 -10.20 -9.56
CA GLN A 515 -29.05 -9.66 -9.37
C GLN A 515 -29.58 -9.99 -7.97
N ALA A 516 -29.40 -11.23 -7.48
CA ALA A 516 -29.87 -11.65 -6.16
C ALA A 516 -29.13 -10.92 -5.02
N ILE A 517 -27.85 -10.56 -5.20
CA ILE A 517 -27.11 -9.74 -4.21
C ILE A 517 -27.63 -8.29 -4.22
N GLN A 518 -27.88 -7.70 -5.39
CA GLN A 518 -28.43 -6.35 -5.48
C GLN A 518 -29.85 -6.25 -4.91
N ASP A 519 -30.68 -7.27 -5.09
CA ASP A 519 -32.07 -7.32 -4.60
C ASP A 519 -32.14 -7.70 -3.09
N ALA A 520 -31.03 -8.08 -2.48
CA ALA A 520 -31.01 -8.47 -1.07
C ALA A 520 -31.40 -7.28 -0.18
N LYS A 521 -32.38 -7.52 0.70
CA LYS A 521 -32.80 -6.49 1.68
C LYS A 521 -31.79 -6.42 2.83
N VAL A 522 -31.09 -5.32 2.88
CA VAL A 522 -30.10 -5.02 3.93
C VAL A 522 -30.54 -3.73 4.63
N GLU A 523 -30.51 -3.72 5.97
CA GLU A 523 -30.81 -2.50 6.73
C GLU A 523 -29.74 -1.44 6.39
N PRO A 524 -30.14 -0.26 5.90
CA PRO A 524 -29.18 0.74 5.44
C PRO A 524 -28.40 1.35 6.60
N ILE A 525 -27.11 1.56 6.42
CA ILE A 525 -26.30 2.41 7.29
C ILE A 525 -26.68 3.86 7.03
N LEU A 526 -27.09 4.56 8.08
CA LEU A 526 -27.38 6.00 7.98
C LEU A 526 -26.06 6.78 7.89
N PRO A 527 -25.93 7.71 6.94
CA PRO A 527 -24.73 8.54 6.83
C PRO A 527 -24.56 9.40 8.08
N HIS A 528 -23.34 9.56 8.51
CA HIS A 528 -22.96 10.46 9.59
C HIS A 528 -21.72 11.24 9.18
N PHE A 529 -21.91 12.48 8.80
CA PHE A 529 -20.83 13.36 8.39
C PHE A 529 -20.36 14.20 9.59
N VAL A 530 -19.09 14.63 9.51
CA VAL A 530 -18.53 15.52 10.51
C VAL A 530 -19.25 16.86 10.52
N ASP A 531 -19.75 17.27 11.69
CA ASP A 531 -20.25 18.62 11.91
C ASP A 531 -19.08 19.55 12.24
N LEU A 532 -18.65 20.31 11.25
CA LEU A 532 -17.48 21.19 11.33
C LEU A 532 -17.58 22.26 12.46
N LYS A 533 -18.76 22.44 13.05
CA LYS A 533 -19.02 23.41 14.14
C LYS A 533 -19.07 22.76 15.51
N LYS A 534 -19.32 21.43 15.59
CA LYS A 534 -19.52 20.73 16.87
C LYS A 534 -18.43 19.71 17.16
N ASP A 535 -17.95 19.00 16.13
CA ASP A 535 -16.99 17.91 16.32
C ASP A 535 -15.53 18.42 16.44
N LEU A 536 -15.30 19.70 16.10
CA LEU A 536 -14.02 20.39 16.26
C LEU A 536 -14.18 21.58 17.21
N ALA A 537 -13.59 21.49 18.40
CA ALA A 537 -13.51 22.66 19.28
C ALA A 537 -12.40 23.61 18.84
N ILE A 538 -12.74 24.87 18.64
CA ILE A 538 -11.78 25.93 18.29
C ILE A 538 -11.60 26.81 19.51
N LEU A 539 -10.48 26.64 20.18
CA LEU A 539 -10.10 27.35 21.38
C LEU A 539 -9.09 28.44 21.03
N LYS A 540 -8.85 29.33 21.98
CA LYS A 540 -7.76 30.31 21.92
C LYS A 540 -6.82 30.14 23.11
N THR A 541 -5.53 30.16 22.85
CA THR A 541 -4.53 30.28 23.89
C THR A 541 -4.49 31.71 24.44
N LYS A 542 -3.80 31.94 25.54
CA LYS A 542 -3.58 33.32 26.06
C LYS A 542 -2.74 34.19 25.14
N LYS A 543 -1.97 33.54 24.26
CA LYS A 543 -1.19 34.20 23.20
C LYS A 543 -1.98 34.45 21.92
N ASP A 544 -3.30 34.24 21.97
CA ASP A 544 -4.27 34.41 20.87
C ASP A 544 -4.05 33.44 19.68
N LEU A 545 -3.32 32.34 19.91
CA LEU A 545 -3.18 31.27 18.90
C LEU A 545 -4.46 30.44 18.81
N PRO A 546 -4.98 30.19 17.60
CA PRO A 546 -6.07 29.23 17.42
C PRO A 546 -5.60 27.82 17.79
N LEU A 547 -6.35 27.16 18.69
CA LEU A 547 -6.13 25.78 19.10
C LEU A 547 -7.33 24.94 18.66
N TYR A 548 -7.10 24.09 17.68
CA TYR A 548 -8.06 23.11 17.18
C TYR A 548 -7.92 21.84 18.00
N TYR A 549 -9.00 21.45 18.67
CA TYR A 549 -8.99 20.40 19.66
C TYR A 549 -9.97 19.28 19.33
N VAL A 550 -9.47 18.03 19.38
CA VAL A 550 -10.27 16.80 19.33
C VAL A 550 -9.80 15.88 20.46
N LYS A 551 -10.72 15.43 21.30
CA LYS A 551 -10.44 14.54 22.43
C LYS A 551 -10.18 13.11 21.96
N ASN A 552 -9.04 12.53 22.34
CA ASN A 552 -8.80 11.08 22.25
C ASN A 552 -9.42 10.40 23.49
N LYS A 553 -10.38 9.52 23.29
CA LYS A 553 -11.05 8.72 24.34
C LYS A 553 -10.67 7.23 24.29
N GLU A 554 -9.87 6.84 23.30
CA GLU A 554 -9.58 5.44 22.99
C GLU A 554 -8.34 4.92 23.71
N ASN A 555 -7.29 5.74 23.76
CA ASN A 555 -6.00 5.31 24.29
C ASN A 555 -5.17 6.51 24.78
N GLY A 556 -3.93 6.21 25.20
CA GLY A 556 -2.97 7.22 25.68
C GLY A 556 -2.11 7.88 24.59
N LEU A 557 -2.51 7.82 23.31
CA LEU A 557 -1.73 8.45 22.25
C LEU A 557 -2.17 9.90 22.03
N PHE A 558 -1.21 10.74 21.64
CA PHE A 558 -1.47 12.12 21.24
C PHE A 558 -0.80 12.48 19.92
N ASN A 559 -1.37 13.47 19.25
CA ASN A 559 -0.79 14.18 18.12
C ASN A 559 -0.94 15.69 18.37
N LEU A 560 0.17 16.41 18.33
CA LEU A 560 0.25 17.86 18.40
C LEU A 560 0.92 18.37 17.14
N VAL A 561 0.30 19.33 16.45
CA VAL A 561 0.85 19.91 15.22
C VAL A 561 0.78 21.42 15.29
N PHE A 562 1.90 22.08 15.01
CA PHE A 562 1.95 23.52 14.69
C PHE A 562 1.89 23.63 13.18
N TYR A 563 0.84 24.25 12.67
CA TYR A 563 0.53 24.33 11.25
C TYR A 563 0.72 25.77 10.75
N TYR A 564 1.59 25.94 9.75
CA TYR A 564 1.86 27.22 9.08
C TYR A 564 1.36 27.14 7.64
N ASP A 565 0.56 28.13 7.21
CA ASP A 565 -0.04 28.15 5.87
C ASP A 565 0.90 28.79 4.82
N PHE A 566 2.16 28.38 4.82
CA PHE A 566 3.14 28.65 3.78
C PHE A 566 4.15 27.51 3.70
N GLY A 567 4.74 27.30 2.51
CA GLY A 567 5.62 26.14 2.31
C GLY A 567 6.73 26.41 1.30
N GLN A 568 7.19 25.34 0.66
CA GLN A 568 8.28 25.33 -0.32
C GLN A 568 8.10 26.41 -1.41
N CYS A 569 6.90 26.59 -1.94
CA CYS A 569 6.63 27.55 -3.01
C CYS A 569 6.75 29.01 -2.57
N ALA A 570 6.78 29.30 -1.26
CA ALA A 570 7.10 30.60 -0.71
C ALA A 570 8.61 30.77 -0.48
N ASP A 571 9.25 29.71 0.08
CA ASP A 571 10.68 29.70 0.36
C ASP A 571 11.21 28.26 0.43
N ASN A 572 11.89 27.79 -0.63
CA ASN A 572 12.41 26.43 -0.74
C ASN A 572 13.57 26.09 0.20
N ARG A 573 14.11 27.09 0.90
CA ARG A 573 15.18 26.88 1.89
C ARG A 573 14.68 26.17 3.15
N TYR A 574 13.37 26.20 3.41
CA TYR A 574 12.77 25.45 4.53
C TYR A 574 12.91 23.95 4.38
N ASP A 575 12.94 23.38 3.15
CA ASP A 575 13.21 21.97 2.93
C ASP A 575 14.56 21.56 3.51
N ILE A 576 15.59 22.36 3.20
CA ILE A 576 16.96 22.14 3.74
C ILE A 576 16.98 22.32 5.26
N ALA A 577 16.28 23.33 5.78
CA ALA A 577 16.21 23.56 7.22
C ALA A 577 15.57 22.39 7.96
N ALA A 578 14.45 21.83 7.41
CA ALA A 578 13.76 20.68 7.98
C ALA A 578 14.59 19.39 7.93
N ASP A 579 15.44 19.21 6.93
CA ASP A 579 16.37 18.09 6.88
C ASP A 579 17.56 18.29 7.80
N TYR A 580 18.10 19.50 7.86
CA TYR A 580 19.31 19.80 8.61
C TYR A 580 19.12 19.71 10.13
N ILE A 581 17.97 20.14 10.67
CA ILE A 581 17.72 20.11 12.12
C ILE A 581 17.82 18.70 12.72
N LYS A 582 17.62 17.65 11.93
CA LYS A 582 17.73 16.24 12.34
C LYS A 582 19.14 15.86 12.76
N TYR A 583 20.14 16.64 12.36
CA TYR A 583 21.57 16.41 12.63
C TYR A 583 22.14 17.39 13.70
N LEU A 584 21.29 18.22 14.29
CA LEU A 584 21.73 19.30 15.19
C LEU A 584 21.46 18.99 16.65
N GLY A 585 22.33 19.53 17.50
CA GLY A 585 22.15 19.63 18.93
C GLY A 585 22.02 21.07 19.39
N THR A 586 22.01 21.28 20.72
CA THR A 586 22.03 22.57 21.40
C THR A 586 23.28 22.65 22.29
N ASP A 587 23.37 23.72 23.10
CA ASP A 587 24.42 23.80 24.14
C ASP A 587 24.33 22.72 25.22
N LYS A 588 23.14 22.11 25.36
CA LYS A 588 22.84 21.16 26.45
C LYS A 588 22.95 19.72 26.01
N MET A 589 22.68 19.43 24.75
CA MET A 589 22.53 18.07 24.24
C MET A 589 23.06 17.96 22.81
N THR A 590 23.74 16.86 22.51
CA THR A 590 24.11 16.54 21.12
C THR A 590 22.89 16.08 20.30
N ALA A 591 23.01 16.02 18.98
CA ALA A 591 21.97 15.48 18.13
C ALA A 591 21.63 14.01 18.46
N ALA A 592 22.63 13.22 18.82
CA ALA A 592 22.43 11.83 19.27
C ALA A 592 21.65 11.77 20.59
N ASP A 593 21.97 12.64 21.55
CA ASP A 593 21.27 12.71 22.84
C ASP A 593 19.80 13.11 22.66
N PHE A 594 19.48 14.05 21.74
CA PHE A 594 18.10 14.40 21.41
C PHE A 594 17.33 13.19 20.87
N ARG A 595 17.91 12.44 19.92
CA ARG A 595 17.30 11.24 19.36
C ARG A 595 17.04 10.17 20.42
N GLN A 596 18.04 9.88 21.25
CA GLN A 596 17.89 8.95 22.37
C GLN A 596 16.80 9.40 23.34
N LYS A 597 16.77 10.70 23.68
CA LYS A 597 15.79 11.22 24.65
C LYS A 597 14.36 11.16 24.13
N PHE A 598 14.11 11.52 22.87
CA PHE A 598 12.80 11.34 22.26
C PHE A 598 12.38 9.86 22.21
N TYR A 599 13.34 8.97 21.89
CA TYR A 599 13.09 7.53 21.88
C TYR A 599 12.77 6.98 23.29
N GLU A 600 13.46 7.45 24.34
CA GLU A 600 13.16 7.13 25.74
C GLU A 600 11.75 7.56 26.15
N LEU A 601 11.31 8.72 25.68
CA LEU A 601 9.98 9.25 25.93
C LEU A 601 8.88 8.55 25.11
N ALA A 602 9.24 7.63 24.23
CA ALA A 602 8.34 7.04 23.24
C ALA A 602 7.53 8.14 22.50
N CYS A 603 8.21 9.21 22.14
CA CYS A 603 7.68 10.33 21.35
C CYS A 603 8.49 10.54 20.09
N ASP A 604 7.80 10.92 19.02
CA ASP A 604 8.39 11.27 17.73
C ASP A 604 8.07 12.72 17.37
N TRP A 605 9.00 13.37 16.70
CA TRP A 605 8.80 14.69 16.14
C TRP A 605 9.22 14.76 14.67
N SER A 606 8.66 15.70 13.94
CA SER A 606 9.07 16.00 12.57
C SER A 606 8.81 17.46 12.22
N VAL A 607 9.63 17.98 11.31
CA VAL A 607 9.34 19.21 10.56
C VAL A 607 9.14 18.77 9.11
N ASN A 608 7.94 18.99 8.57
CA ASN A 608 7.62 18.64 7.18
C ASN A 608 7.26 19.91 6.43
N VAL A 609 7.85 20.05 5.24
CA VAL A 609 7.60 21.17 4.34
C VAL A 609 6.86 20.65 3.13
N GLY A 610 5.61 21.04 2.99
CA GLY A 610 4.82 20.80 1.78
C GLY A 610 4.93 21.97 0.82
N SER A 611 4.32 21.85 -0.35
CA SER A 611 4.34 22.94 -1.34
C SER A 611 3.81 24.26 -0.76
N GLU A 612 2.74 24.24 0.04
CA GLU A 612 2.04 25.42 0.54
C GLU A 612 1.84 25.42 2.06
N ASN A 613 2.45 24.51 2.80
CA ASN A 613 2.37 24.47 4.26
C ASN A 613 3.64 23.92 4.90
N ILE A 614 3.90 24.34 6.14
CA ILE A 614 4.90 23.73 7.02
C ILE A 614 4.18 23.16 8.24
N THR A 615 4.54 21.96 8.65
CA THR A 615 4.05 21.35 9.89
C THR A 615 5.22 20.98 10.80
N VAL A 616 5.12 21.38 12.06
CA VAL A 616 5.98 20.87 13.14
C VAL A 616 5.12 19.96 13.99
N SER A 617 5.41 18.67 13.98
CA SER A 617 4.58 17.64 14.59
C SER A 617 5.30 16.97 15.76
N LEU A 618 4.54 16.66 16.81
CA LEU A 618 4.95 15.87 17.96
C LEU A 618 3.88 14.83 18.25
N SER A 619 4.25 13.57 18.41
CA SER A 619 3.31 12.48 18.70
C SER A 619 3.91 11.45 19.64
N GLY A 620 3.09 10.66 20.32
CA GLY A 620 3.58 9.61 21.20
C GLY A 620 2.68 9.31 22.39
N LEU A 621 3.28 8.87 23.49
CA LEU A 621 2.58 8.61 24.75
C LEU A 621 2.29 9.94 25.48
N HIS A 622 1.01 10.17 25.85
CA HIS A 622 0.56 11.46 26.35
C HIS A 622 1.20 11.86 27.69
N GLU A 623 1.54 10.89 28.54
CA GLU A 623 2.21 11.15 29.82
C GLU A 623 3.58 11.82 29.66
N ASN A 624 4.25 11.60 28.53
CA ASN A 624 5.56 12.16 28.20
C ASN A 624 5.47 13.45 27.35
N MET A 625 4.26 13.82 26.91
CA MET A 625 4.06 14.97 26.03
C MET A 625 4.64 16.30 26.57
N PRO A 626 4.45 16.68 27.84
CA PRO A 626 4.99 17.95 28.36
C PRO A 626 6.52 18.01 28.26
N GLN A 627 7.20 16.91 28.57
CA GLN A 627 8.66 16.82 28.49
C GLN A 627 9.15 16.80 27.04
N ALA A 628 8.47 16.04 26.15
CA ALA A 628 8.79 15.97 24.74
C ALA A 628 8.56 17.33 24.03
N LEU A 629 7.50 18.06 24.38
CA LEU A 629 7.26 19.40 23.85
C LEU A 629 8.35 20.39 24.29
N ALA A 630 8.73 20.38 25.55
CA ALA A 630 9.82 21.24 26.04
C ALA A 630 11.15 20.93 25.33
N LEU A 631 11.41 19.66 25.06
CA LEU A 631 12.61 19.21 24.34
C LEU A 631 12.58 19.66 22.86
N LEU A 632 11.43 19.57 22.20
CA LEU A 632 11.26 20.05 20.81
C LEU A 632 11.44 21.57 20.73
N GLU A 633 10.88 22.33 21.66
CA GLU A 633 11.04 23.77 21.71
C GLU A 633 12.49 24.20 21.98
N ASP A 634 13.20 23.48 22.86
CA ASP A 634 14.63 23.71 23.06
C ASP A 634 15.44 23.52 21.79
N LEU A 635 15.15 22.45 21.04
CA LEU A 635 15.79 22.17 19.74
C LEU A 635 15.48 23.26 18.71
N LEU A 636 14.21 23.62 18.53
CA LEU A 636 13.80 24.63 17.54
C LEU A 636 14.40 26.02 17.83
N GLN A 637 14.50 26.40 19.10
CA GLN A 637 14.97 27.74 19.51
C GLN A 637 16.50 27.87 19.68
N HIS A 638 17.16 26.76 20.00
CA HIS A 638 18.56 26.77 20.41
C HIS A 638 19.45 25.83 19.59
N ALA A 639 18.95 25.25 18.49
CA ALA A 639 19.78 24.42 17.61
C ALA A 639 21.03 25.20 17.16
N LYS A 640 22.18 24.56 17.29
CA LYS A 640 23.46 25.11 16.85
C LYS A 640 23.82 24.64 15.47
N ALA A 641 24.13 25.56 14.59
CA ALA A 641 24.67 25.24 13.29
C ALA A 641 25.99 24.47 13.41
N ASP A 642 26.09 23.36 12.72
CA ASP A 642 27.28 22.51 12.58
C ASP A 642 27.69 22.46 11.12
N LYS A 643 28.79 23.09 10.78
CA LYS A 643 29.23 23.21 9.38
C LYS A 643 29.64 21.85 8.79
N GLU A 644 30.21 20.97 9.60
CA GLU A 644 30.61 19.64 9.10
C GLU A 644 29.40 18.76 8.84
N ALA A 645 28.44 18.70 9.76
CA ALA A 645 27.17 18.01 9.55
C ALA A 645 26.41 18.57 8.34
N TYR A 646 26.41 19.90 8.15
CA TYR A 646 25.81 20.53 6.98
C TYR A 646 26.47 20.07 5.67
N ASN A 647 27.80 20.12 5.60
CA ASN A 647 28.54 19.72 4.40
C ASN A 647 28.28 18.25 4.06
N GLN A 648 28.30 17.36 5.04
CA GLN A 648 27.99 15.94 4.84
C GLN A 648 26.52 15.74 4.37
N MET A 649 25.58 16.47 4.94
CA MET A 649 24.18 16.43 4.47
C MET A 649 24.05 16.89 3.03
N VAL A 650 24.75 17.95 2.62
CA VAL A 650 24.76 18.42 1.22
C VAL A 650 25.32 17.33 0.30
N GLU A 651 26.39 16.63 0.67
CA GLU A 651 26.90 15.50 -0.10
C GLU A 651 25.86 14.40 -0.27
N LEU A 652 25.10 14.06 0.80
CA LEU A 652 24.01 13.07 0.74
C LEU A 652 22.86 13.55 -0.16
N ILE A 653 22.49 14.83 -0.10
CA ILE A 653 21.47 15.42 -0.97
C ILE A 653 21.89 15.29 -2.45
N LEU A 654 23.13 15.69 -2.77
CA LEU A 654 23.62 15.63 -4.16
C LEU A 654 23.72 14.19 -4.67
N LYS A 655 24.15 13.26 -3.83
CA LYS A 655 24.13 11.82 -4.14
C LYS A 655 22.71 11.32 -4.38
N GLY A 656 21.75 11.72 -3.53
CA GLY A 656 20.34 11.38 -3.69
C GLY A 656 19.75 11.92 -5.00
N ARG A 657 20.11 13.12 -5.43
CA ARG A 657 19.74 13.70 -6.72
C ARG A 657 20.28 12.87 -7.90
N ASP A 658 21.53 12.46 -7.82
CA ASP A 658 22.13 11.58 -8.84
C ASP A 658 21.43 10.21 -8.89
N ASP A 659 21.09 9.62 -7.74
CA ASP A 659 20.37 8.35 -7.66
C ASP A 659 18.92 8.45 -8.17
N ALA A 660 18.27 9.60 -7.99
CA ALA A 660 16.91 9.85 -8.50
C ALA A 660 16.82 9.70 -10.04
N LYS A 661 17.88 10.08 -10.77
CA LYS A 661 17.98 9.92 -12.23
C LYS A 661 18.04 8.46 -12.67
N LYS A 662 18.42 7.54 -11.79
CA LYS A 662 18.60 6.09 -12.04
C LYS A 662 17.35 5.27 -11.74
N SER A 663 16.38 5.82 -10.99
CA SER A 663 15.13 5.17 -10.65
C SER A 663 14.03 5.55 -11.64
N GLN A 664 13.47 4.58 -12.37
CA GLN A 664 12.43 4.81 -13.38
C GLN A 664 11.21 5.53 -12.81
N GLY A 665 10.71 5.06 -11.66
CA GLY A 665 9.53 5.66 -11.01
C GLY A 665 9.76 7.09 -10.55
N THR A 666 10.95 7.37 -9.98
CA THR A 666 11.33 8.71 -9.55
C THR A 666 11.50 9.64 -10.76
N TYR A 667 12.21 9.20 -11.78
CA TYR A 667 12.39 9.96 -13.01
C TYR A 667 11.03 10.32 -13.64
N PHE A 668 10.11 9.34 -13.73
CA PHE A 668 8.78 9.59 -14.27
C PHE A 668 7.98 10.61 -13.44
N SER A 669 8.16 10.65 -12.14
CA SER A 669 7.52 11.66 -11.27
C SER A 669 8.02 13.08 -11.57
N TYR A 670 9.34 13.25 -11.82
CA TYR A 670 9.91 14.53 -12.25
C TYR A 670 9.41 14.95 -13.63
N LEU A 671 9.39 14.01 -14.58
CA LEU A 671 8.87 14.26 -15.93
C LEU A 671 7.40 14.66 -15.91
N TYR A 672 6.59 14.00 -15.10
CA TYR A 672 5.18 14.31 -14.94
C TYR A 672 4.98 15.70 -14.31
N ALA A 673 5.71 16.04 -13.27
CA ALA A 673 5.64 17.38 -12.67
C ALA A 673 6.07 18.48 -13.65
N TYR A 674 7.12 18.22 -14.44
CA TYR A 674 7.52 19.12 -15.52
C TYR A 674 6.42 19.29 -16.58
N ALA A 675 5.79 18.20 -16.95
CA ALA A 675 4.72 18.21 -17.95
C ALA A 675 3.49 18.99 -17.49
N ILE A 676 3.14 18.94 -16.20
CA ILE A 676 1.99 19.65 -15.65
C ILE A 676 2.27 21.14 -15.41
N ALA A 677 3.38 21.47 -14.77
CA ALA A 677 3.66 22.82 -14.25
C ALA A 677 4.88 23.50 -14.89
N GLY A 678 5.53 22.85 -15.86
CA GLY A 678 6.70 23.40 -16.53
C GLY A 678 7.97 23.42 -15.69
N GLU A 679 8.85 24.37 -15.95
CA GLU A 679 10.14 24.49 -15.28
C GLU A 679 10.02 24.76 -13.79
N ARG A 680 8.99 25.49 -13.37
CA ARG A 680 8.73 25.77 -11.96
C ARG A 680 7.68 24.81 -11.41
N ASN A 681 8.13 23.75 -10.76
CA ASN A 681 7.31 22.74 -10.11
C ASN A 681 7.94 22.31 -8.78
N SER A 682 7.22 21.56 -7.96
CA SER A 682 7.66 21.16 -6.61
C SER A 682 8.94 20.30 -6.60
N TYR A 683 9.25 19.60 -7.66
CA TYR A 683 10.45 18.75 -7.75
C TYR A 683 11.69 19.55 -8.16
N ARG A 684 11.52 20.62 -8.95
CA ARG A 684 12.62 21.47 -9.45
C ARG A 684 12.86 22.73 -8.63
N ASP A 685 11.86 23.19 -7.87
CA ASP A 685 11.99 24.35 -6.97
C ASP A 685 12.77 23.98 -5.70
N VAL A 686 14.05 23.65 -5.89
CA VAL A 686 14.99 23.27 -4.84
C VAL A 686 16.26 24.13 -4.95
N MET A 687 17.00 24.24 -3.85
CA MET A 687 18.28 24.97 -3.87
C MET A 687 19.26 24.31 -4.87
N SER A 688 19.91 25.11 -5.70
CA SER A 688 20.95 24.62 -6.64
C SER A 688 22.15 24.04 -5.87
N GLU A 689 22.92 23.19 -6.54
CA GLU A 689 24.17 22.66 -5.96
C GLU A 689 25.11 23.75 -5.47
N GLN A 690 25.30 24.82 -6.27
CA GLN A 690 26.12 25.96 -5.88
C GLN A 690 25.56 26.65 -4.62
N ALA A 691 24.26 26.93 -4.60
CA ALA A 691 23.60 27.56 -3.45
C ALA A 691 23.71 26.70 -2.18
N LEU A 692 23.60 25.37 -2.30
CA LEU A 692 23.80 24.45 -1.19
C LEU A 692 25.23 24.50 -0.66
N LYS A 693 26.22 24.48 -1.54
CA LYS A 693 27.66 24.48 -1.15
C LYS A 693 28.11 25.81 -0.55
N GLU A 694 27.55 26.92 -0.96
CA GLU A 694 27.91 28.27 -0.52
C GLU A 694 27.11 28.78 0.69
N ALA A 695 25.99 28.12 1.04
CA ALA A 695 25.12 28.58 2.12
C ALA A 695 25.80 28.55 3.48
N ASP A 696 25.52 29.58 4.29
CA ASP A 696 25.84 29.57 5.71
C ASP A 696 24.83 28.67 6.47
N PRO A 697 25.27 27.60 7.13
CA PRO A 697 24.36 26.72 7.88
C PRO A 697 23.52 27.44 8.95
N GLN A 698 24.00 28.58 9.47
CA GLN A 698 23.24 29.40 10.44
C GLN A 698 21.93 29.94 9.85
N LEU A 699 21.85 30.11 8.52
CA LEU A 699 20.63 30.51 7.84
C LEU A 699 19.48 29.54 8.14
N PHE A 700 19.73 28.24 8.09
CA PHE A 700 18.69 27.21 8.23
C PHE A 700 18.18 27.07 9.66
N THR A 701 19.07 27.19 10.65
CA THR A 701 18.64 27.23 12.05
C THR A 701 17.84 28.48 12.36
N ASN A 702 18.22 29.64 11.79
CA ASN A 702 17.47 30.90 11.92
C ASN A 702 16.09 30.84 11.27
N LEU A 703 15.93 30.14 10.13
CA LEU A 703 14.64 29.94 9.48
C LEU A 703 13.68 29.19 10.39
N LEU A 704 14.10 28.06 11.00
CA LEU A 704 13.24 27.28 11.89
C LEU A 704 12.94 28.03 13.20
N LYS A 705 13.92 28.68 13.79
CA LYS A 705 13.70 29.56 14.93
C LYS A 705 12.72 30.68 14.60
N GLY A 706 12.78 31.19 13.38
CA GLY A 706 11.92 32.25 12.86
C GLY A 706 10.44 31.85 12.74
N LEU A 707 10.11 30.56 12.69
CA LEU A 707 8.72 30.08 12.68
C LEU A 707 7.92 30.62 13.86
N ALA A 708 8.55 30.80 15.02
CA ALA A 708 7.92 31.39 16.21
C ALA A 708 7.35 32.80 16.00
N ASN A 709 7.75 33.51 14.94
CA ASN A 709 7.30 34.87 14.65
C ASN A 709 6.08 34.92 13.74
N TYR A 710 5.70 33.84 13.07
CA TYR A 710 4.62 33.81 12.10
C TYR A 710 3.29 33.35 12.68
N ALA A 711 2.20 33.84 12.10
CA ALA A 711 0.86 33.34 12.41
C ALA A 711 0.78 31.85 12.09
N HIS A 712 0.26 31.05 13.01
CA HIS A 712 0.10 29.61 12.87
C HIS A 712 -1.06 29.09 13.71
N GLN A 713 -1.39 27.83 13.50
CA GLN A 713 -2.48 27.14 14.16
C GLN A 713 -1.88 25.99 15.00
N VAL A 714 -2.44 25.77 16.17
CA VAL A 714 -2.14 24.60 17.00
C VAL A 714 -3.25 23.57 16.82
N ILE A 715 -2.89 22.35 16.53
CA ILE A 715 -3.82 21.23 16.33
C ILE A 715 -3.47 20.18 17.35
N TYR A 716 -4.47 19.75 18.10
CA TYR A 716 -4.29 18.72 19.12
C TYR A 716 -5.37 17.64 19.02
N TYR A 717 -4.92 16.40 18.93
CA TYR A 717 -5.69 15.20 19.19
C TYR A 717 -5.02 14.42 20.32
N GLY A 718 -5.71 14.21 21.43
CA GLY A 718 -5.11 13.52 22.57
C GLY A 718 -6.00 13.51 23.80
N PRO A 719 -5.58 12.82 24.88
CA PRO A 719 -6.41 12.61 26.08
C PRO A 719 -6.46 13.79 27.05
N MET A 720 -5.62 14.83 26.91
CA MET A 720 -5.71 16.02 27.79
C MET A 720 -7.03 16.76 27.65
N GLU A 721 -7.47 17.41 28.72
CA GLU A 721 -8.63 18.31 28.68
C GLU A 721 -8.28 19.65 28.01
N GLU A 722 -9.27 20.32 27.43
CA GLU A 722 -9.12 21.58 26.70
C GLU A 722 -8.28 22.64 27.45
N LYS A 723 -8.59 22.85 28.74
CA LYS A 723 -7.89 23.84 29.56
C LYS A 723 -6.45 23.44 29.88
N GLU A 724 -6.18 22.14 29.98
CA GLU A 724 -4.84 21.63 30.28
C GLU A 724 -3.92 21.79 29.09
N ILE A 725 -4.36 21.38 27.89
CA ILE A 725 -3.57 21.55 26.68
C ILE A 725 -3.35 23.04 26.36
N ALA A 726 -4.37 23.89 26.46
CA ALA A 726 -4.22 25.32 26.23
C ALA A 726 -3.19 25.93 27.20
N ARG A 727 -3.23 25.54 28.48
CA ARG A 727 -2.24 25.96 29.47
C ARG A 727 -0.83 25.45 29.15
N LEU A 728 -0.70 24.18 28.74
CA LEU A 728 0.59 23.60 28.38
C LEU A 728 1.22 24.36 27.20
N ILE A 729 0.44 24.66 26.16
CA ILE A 729 0.90 25.46 25.01
C ILE A 729 1.31 26.85 25.45
N ASP A 730 0.51 27.55 26.27
CA ASP A 730 0.83 28.88 26.78
C ASP A 730 2.16 28.92 27.58
N LEU A 731 2.46 27.83 28.29
CA LEU A 731 3.67 27.76 29.14
C LEU A 731 4.92 27.36 28.37
N THR A 732 4.77 26.49 27.35
CA THR A 732 5.91 25.79 26.73
C THR A 732 6.19 26.27 25.33
N HIS A 733 5.13 26.50 24.52
CA HIS A 733 5.33 26.87 23.12
C HIS A 733 5.87 28.29 22.97
N VAL A 734 6.95 28.43 22.20
CA VAL A 734 7.58 29.71 21.95
C VAL A 734 6.92 30.40 20.75
N SER A 735 6.34 31.56 20.99
CA SER A 735 5.78 32.42 19.94
C SER A 735 5.96 33.90 20.28
N ALA A 736 6.10 34.73 19.26
CA ALA A 736 6.22 36.19 19.42
C ALA A 736 4.92 36.76 20.02
N LYS A 737 5.04 37.88 20.75
CA LYS A 737 3.88 38.57 21.31
C LYS A 737 2.94 39.13 20.23
N GLN A 738 3.49 39.52 19.09
CA GLN A 738 2.76 39.95 17.92
C GLN A 738 3.26 39.11 16.75
N LEU A 739 2.37 38.30 16.18
CA LEU A 739 2.69 37.42 15.08
C LEU A 739 2.63 38.19 13.76
N ALA A 740 3.64 37.96 12.92
CA ALA A 740 3.66 38.45 11.55
C ALA A 740 2.76 37.55 10.66
N ALA A 741 2.27 38.11 9.59
CA ALA A 741 1.66 37.32 8.51
C ALA A 741 2.70 36.33 7.95
N VAL A 742 2.23 35.15 7.55
CA VAL A 742 3.08 34.16 6.86
C VAL A 742 3.58 34.68 5.51
N PRO A 743 4.75 34.22 5.04
CA PRO A 743 5.19 34.47 3.68
C PRO A 743 4.14 34.08 2.64
N GLU A 744 4.04 34.84 1.56
CA GLU A 744 3.06 34.60 0.49
C GLU A 744 3.48 33.36 -0.33
N ASN A 745 2.59 32.39 -0.43
CA ASN A 745 2.75 31.27 -1.33
C ASN A 745 2.68 31.70 -2.79
N LYS A 746 3.64 31.23 -3.58
CA LYS A 746 3.64 31.34 -5.05
C LYS A 746 3.38 29.93 -5.63
N PRO A 747 2.13 29.53 -5.79
CA PRO A 747 1.82 28.15 -6.13
C PRO A 747 2.39 27.71 -7.48
N TYR A 748 2.61 26.40 -7.61
CA TYR A 748 2.93 25.77 -8.89
C TYR A 748 1.62 25.62 -9.66
N LEU A 749 1.49 26.36 -10.77
CA LEU A 749 0.25 26.40 -11.53
C LEU A 749 0.28 25.38 -12.66
N GLU A 750 -0.80 24.67 -12.81
CA GLU A 750 -1.01 23.72 -13.89
C GLU A 750 -1.11 24.46 -15.24
N ILE A 751 -0.37 23.98 -16.24
CA ILE A 751 -0.35 24.55 -17.59
C ILE A 751 -1.45 23.89 -18.41
N PRO A 752 -2.38 24.67 -19.01
CA PRO A 752 -3.41 24.13 -19.91
C PRO A 752 -2.81 23.36 -21.10
N ALA A 753 -3.52 22.32 -21.54
CA ALA A 753 -3.23 21.60 -22.77
C ALA A 753 -4.13 22.15 -23.89
N THR A 754 -3.56 22.99 -24.77
CA THR A 754 -4.30 23.65 -25.89
C THR A 754 -4.24 22.84 -27.17
N ASP A 755 -3.18 22.08 -27.35
CA ASP A 755 -2.91 21.24 -28.51
C ASP A 755 -2.36 19.89 -28.07
N ASN A 756 -2.54 18.88 -28.92
CA ASN A 756 -1.89 17.58 -28.68
C ASN A 756 -0.38 17.75 -28.81
N GLU A 757 0.35 17.32 -27.80
CA GLU A 757 1.82 17.27 -27.79
C GLU A 757 2.33 16.01 -27.11
N VAL A 758 3.50 15.55 -27.51
CA VAL A 758 4.20 14.41 -26.91
C VAL A 758 5.46 14.91 -26.22
N LEU A 759 5.57 14.67 -24.91
CA LEU A 759 6.80 14.88 -24.15
C LEU A 759 7.46 13.52 -23.92
N ILE A 760 8.67 13.34 -24.40
CA ILE A 760 9.43 12.11 -24.20
C ILE A 760 10.76 12.40 -23.52
N ALA A 761 11.09 11.61 -22.49
CA ALA A 761 12.39 11.61 -21.84
C ALA A 761 13.03 10.21 -21.92
N PRO A 762 14.38 10.12 -22.03
CA PRO A 762 15.07 8.86 -22.27
C PRO A 762 15.18 8.03 -20.98
N TYR A 763 14.78 6.75 -21.07
CA TYR A 763 15.06 5.74 -20.04
C TYR A 763 15.08 4.33 -20.67
N ASP A 764 16.16 3.59 -20.46
CA ASP A 764 16.30 2.23 -20.98
C ASP A 764 15.58 1.23 -20.06
N ALA A 765 14.31 0.95 -20.36
CA ALA A 765 13.52 -0.05 -19.66
C ALA A 765 12.73 -0.92 -20.65
N LYS A 766 12.31 -2.11 -20.18
CA LYS A 766 11.47 -3.03 -20.95
C LYS A 766 10.02 -2.54 -21.03
N ASN A 767 9.59 -1.79 -20.02
CA ASN A 767 8.26 -1.19 -19.94
C ASN A 767 8.37 0.33 -19.93
N ILE A 768 7.46 0.99 -20.64
CA ILE A 768 7.31 2.44 -20.56
C ILE A 768 6.32 2.82 -19.46
N TYR A 769 6.55 3.98 -18.89
CA TYR A 769 5.57 4.68 -18.07
C TYR A 769 4.99 5.81 -18.91
N MET A 770 3.66 5.86 -19.01
CA MET A 770 2.95 6.85 -19.80
C MET A 770 1.79 7.44 -19.01
N ARG A 771 1.60 8.76 -19.18
CA ARG A 771 0.38 9.48 -18.77
C ARG A 771 -0.11 10.36 -19.89
N MET A 772 -1.41 10.54 -19.96
CA MET A 772 -2.05 11.59 -20.77
C MET A 772 -2.65 12.59 -19.81
N TYR A 773 -2.43 13.86 -20.07
CA TYR A 773 -2.87 14.96 -19.23
C TYR A 773 -3.66 15.98 -20.05
N HIS A 774 -4.79 16.42 -19.51
CA HIS A 774 -5.62 17.48 -20.08
C HIS A 774 -6.09 18.45 -19.01
N ASN A 775 -6.01 19.74 -19.29
CA ASN A 775 -6.47 20.84 -18.45
C ASN A 775 -6.90 22.02 -19.33
N GLU A 776 -8.12 22.48 -19.17
CA GLU A 776 -8.68 23.65 -19.88
C GLU A 776 -8.59 24.97 -19.08
N GLY A 777 -7.96 24.96 -17.92
CA GLY A 777 -7.92 26.12 -17.02
C GLY A 777 -9.21 26.35 -16.23
N ARG A 778 -10.12 25.38 -16.20
CA ARG A 778 -11.36 25.42 -15.44
C ARG A 778 -11.10 25.31 -13.95
N THR A 779 -11.80 26.12 -13.15
CA THR A 779 -11.81 25.99 -11.68
C THR A 779 -12.93 25.03 -11.25
N TRP A 780 -12.72 24.36 -10.12
CA TRP A 780 -13.67 23.40 -9.57
C TRP A 780 -15.07 24.01 -9.31
N ASN A 781 -16.10 23.23 -9.65
CA ASN A 781 -17.51 23.58 -9.42
C ASN A 781 -18.11 22.61 -8.40
N PRO A 782 -18.49 23.06 -7.18
CA PRO A 782 -19.07 22.19 -6.15
C PRO A 782 -20.40 21.54 -6.57
N GLU A 783 -21.16 22.13 -7.49
CA GLU A 783 -22.44 21.54 -7.98
C GLU A 783 -22.22 20.26 -8.79
N GLU A 784 -21.03 20.06 -9.33
CA GLU A 784 -20.66 18.87 -10.12
C GLU A 784 -19.94 17.80 -9.28
N ALA A 785 -19.66 18.05 -8.00
CA ALA A 785 -18.88 17.14 -7.17
C ALA A 785 -19.45 15.72 -7.13
N ALA A 786 -20.77 15.57 -7.07
CA ALA A 786 -21.41 14.24 -7.08
C ALA A 786 -21.29 13.56 -8.46
N ILE A 787 -21.36 14.32 -9.56
CA ILE A 787 -21.18 13.80 -10.92
C ILE A 787 -19.74 13.34 -11.10
N GLN A 788 -18.74 14.13 -10.66
CA GLN A 788 -17.33 13.80 -10.74
C GLN A 788 -17.01 12.53 -9.95
N GLU A 789 -17.57 12.37 -8.77
CA GLU A 789 -17.35 11.21 -7.92
C GLU A 789 -17.92 9.92 -8.55
N VAL A 790 -19.16 9.97 -9.05
CA VAL A 790 -19.77 8.82 -9.76
C VAL A 790 -19.07 8.56 -11.09
N PHE A 791 -18.65 9.60 -11.80
CA PHE A 791 -17.88 9.47 -13.04
C PHE A 791 -16.55 8.73 -12.80
N ASN A 792 -15.79 9.13 -11.79
CA ASN A 792 -14.53 8.47 -11.45
C ASN A 792 -14.73 7.00 -11.10
N GLU A 793 -15.77 6.65 -10.33
CA GLU A 793 -16.12 5.26 -10.02
C GLU A 793 -16.50 4.47 -11.27
N TYR A 794 -17.31 5.07 -12.17
CA TYR A 794 -17.77 4.44 -13.39
C TYR A 794 -16.68 4.26 -14.45
N PHE A 795 -15.86 5.30 -14.66
CA PHE A 795 -14.93 5.38 -15.78
C PHE A 795 -13.56 4.79 -15.45
N GLY A 796 -12.92 5.24 -14.38
CA GLY A 796 -11.50 5.00 -14.19
C GLY A 796 -11.05 4.48 -12.83
N GLY A 797 -11.96 4.44 -11.86
CA GLY A 797 -11.65 4.20 -10.46
C GLY A 797 -11.70 2.73 -10.03
N GLY A 798 -10.75 1.90 -10.43
CA GLY A 798 -10.66 0.52 -9.95
C GLY A 798 -10.95 -0.55 -11.00
N MET A 799 -10.98 -1.82 -10.59
CA MET A 799 -11.10 -2.97 -11.48
C MET A 799 -12.46 -3.05 -12.17
N ASN A 800 -13.46 -2.34 -11.66
CA ASN A 800 -14.80 -2.28 -12.24
C ASN A 800 -14.96 -1.15 -13.27
N GLY A 801 -14.02 -0.21 -13.32
CA GLY A 801 -14.04 0.94 -14.22
C GLY A 801 -13.85 0.54 -15.70
N ILE A 802 -14.40 1.35 -16.60
CA ILE A 802 -14.33 1.12 -18.05
C ILE A 802 -12.88 1.00 -18.54
N VAL A 803 -12.00 1.88 -18.07
CA VAL A 803 -10.58 1.90 -18.49
C VAL A 803 -9.91 0.57 -18.18
N PHE A 804 -10.10 0.05 -16.97
CA PHE A 804 -9.51 -1.23 -16.58
C PHE A 804 -10.05 -2.39 -17.42
N GLN A 805 -11.37 -2.43 -17.60
CA GLN A 805 -12.02 -3.48 -18.39
C GLN A 805 -11.57 -3.48 -19.85
N GLU A 806 -11.41 -2.31 -20.46
CA GLU A 806 -10.99 -2.22 -21.87
C GLU A 806 -9.49 -2.45 -22.07
N MET A 807 -8.68 -1.87 -21.23
CA MET A 807 -7.22 -1.88 -21.43
C MET A 807 -6.58 -3.18 -20.94
N ARG A 808 -7.02 -3.70 -19.79
CA ARG A 808 -6.46 -4.91 -19.18
C ARG A 808 -7.25 -6.15 -19.53
N GLU A 809 -8.54 -6.22 -19.16
CA GLU A 809 -9.32 -7.45 -19.23
C GLU A 809 -9.64 -7.87 -20.66
N ALA A 810 -10.06 -6.92 -21.50
CA ALA A 810 -10.45 -7.24 -22.88
C ALA A 810 -9.26 -7.43 -23.83
N ARG A 811 -8.17 -6.68 -23.61
CA ARG A 811 -7.06 -6.59 -24.58
C ARG A 811 -5.70 -7.02 -24.03
N GLY A 812 -5.52 -7.12 -22.72
CA GLY A 812 -4.22 -7.44 -22.11
C GLY A 812 -3.11 -6.46 -22.50
N LEU A 813 -3.44 -5.18 -22.71
CA LEU A 813 -2.49 -4.17 -23.17
C LEU A 813 -1.60 -3.66 -22.06
N ALA A 814 -2.07 -3.63 -20.83
CA ALA A 814 -1.35 -3.15 -19.68
C ALA A 814 -1.73 -3.90 -18.42
N TYR A 815 -0.79 -4.08 -17.49
CA TYR A 815 -1.07 -4.62 -16.16
C TYR A 815 -1.83 -3.59 -15.31
N ASN A 816 -1.43 -2.32 -15.40
CA ASN A 816 -2.04 -1.22 -14.67
C ASN A 816 -2.45 -0.12 -15.65
N ALA A 817 -3.75 0.16 -15.69
CA ALA A 817 -4.34 1.23 -16.48
C ALA A 817 -5.51 1.87 -15.72
N TYR A 818 -5.47 3.18 -15.56
CA TYR A 818 -6.57 3.94 -14.95
C TYR A 818 -6.65 5.35 -15.53
N ALA A 819 -7.79 5.97 -15.35
CA ALA A 819 -7.99 7.40 -15.64
C ALA A 819 -8.71 8.05 -14.46
N TYR A 820 -8.44 9.31 -14.23
CA TYR A 820 -9.04 10.04 -13.13
C TYR A 820 -9.31 11.48 -13.53
N TYR A 821 -10.52 11.97 -13.25
CA TYR A 821 -10.84 13.39 -13.29
C TYR A 821 -10.55 13.98 -11.92
N TYR A 822 -9.54 14.82 -11.84
CA TYR A 822 -9.03 15.37 -10.59
C TYR A 822 -9.72 16.70 -10.28
N HIS A 823 -10.30 16.81 -9.08
CA HIS A 823 -10.71 18.07 -8.49
C HIS A 823 -9.67 18.56 -7.48
N PRO A 824 -9.34 19.85 -7.47
CA PRO A 824 -8.33 20.37 -6.55
C PRO A 824 -8.84 20.44 -5.10
N SER A 825 -7.91 20.54 -4.16
CA SER A 825 -8.20 20.76 -2.73
C SER A 825 -8.38 22.22 -2.35
N ARG A 826 -8.31 23.13 -3.32
CA ARG A 826 -8.51 24.59 -3.17
C ARG A 826 -9.36 25.12 -4.31
N LYS A 827 -10.28 26.05 -4.03
CA LYS A 827 -11.22 26.62 -5.01
C LYS A 827 -10.54 27.42 -6.15
N ASP A 828 -9.31 27.89 -5.94
CA ASP A 828 -8.54 28.68 -6.90
C ASP A 828 -7.65 27.84 -7.82
N ARG A 829 -7.60 26.54 -7.61
CA ARG A 829 -6.83 25.59 -8.45
C ARG A 829 -7.68 25.03 -9.58
N LYS A 830 -7.01 24.41 -10.53
CA LYS A 830 -7.62 23.92 -11.78
C LYS A 830 -7.96 22.43 -11.67
N GLU A 831 -9.02 22.05 -12.33
CA GLU A 831 -9.37 20.65 -12.59
C GLU A 831 -8.54 20.13 -13.76
N PHE A 832 -8.27 18.83 -13.75
CA PHE A 832 -7.57 18.18 -14.86
C PHE A 832 -7.93 16.68 -14.99
N VAL A 833 -7.72 16.17 -16.19
CA VAL A 833 -7.79 14.73 -16.47
C VAL A 833 -6.39 14.16 -16.49
N MET A 834 -6.22 12.98 -15.90
CA MET A 834 -4.99 12.22 -15.96
C MET A 834 -5.30 10.75 -16.23
N THR A 835 -4.58 10.16 -17.19
CA THR A 835 -4.55 8.73 -17.41
C THR A 835 -3.20 8.18 -16.96
N HIS A 836 -3.14 6.90 -16.67
CA HIS A 836 -1.89 6.21 -16.34
C HIS A 836 -1.86 4.84 -16.98
N ILE A 837 -0.72 4.52 -17.59
CA ILE A 837 -0.45 3.21 -18.18
C ILE A 837 1.01 2.82 -17.91
N ILE A 838 1.21 1.55 -17.54
CA ILE A 838 2.50 0.88 -17.60
C ILE A 838 2.34 -0.28 -18.58
N THR A 839 3.08 -0.23 -19.68
CA THR A 839 3.00 -1.23 -20.75
C THR A 839 4.35 -1.52 -21.37
N GLN A 840 4.44 -2.56 -22.18
CA GLN A 840 5.65 -2.86 -22.95
C GLN A 840 5.84 -1.84 -24.07
N ASN A 841 7.11 -1.63 -24.46
CA ASN A 841 7.49 -0.65 -25.49
C ASN A 841 6.76 -0.86 -26.81
N ASP A 842 6.60 -2.11 -27.22
CA ASP A 842 5.95 -2.52 -28.48
C ASP A 842 4.41 -2.42 -28.46
N LYS A 843 3.78 -2.30 -27.29
CA LYS A 843 2.34 -2.11 -27.14
C LYS A 843 1.92 -0.65 -26.98
N MET A 844 2.85 0.28 -26.90
CA MET A 844 2.58 1.69 -26.65
C MET A 844 1.59 2.29 -27.64
N ALA A 845 1.77 2.03 -28.94
CA ALA A 845 0.92 2.60 -29.99
C ALA A 845 -0.53 2.10 -29.88
N ASP A 846 -0.71 0.81 -29.62
CA ASP A 846 -2.02 0.19 -29.40
C ASP A 846 -2.69 0.75 -28.13
N CYS A 847 -1.93 0.90 -27.04
CA CYS A 847 -2.42 1.51 -25.82
C CYS A 847 -2.93 2.94 -26.05
N ILE A 848 -2.17 3.77 -26.76
CA ILE A 848 -2.58 5.16 -27.08
C ILE A 848 -3.84 5.16 -27.95
N THR A 849 -3.90 4.31 -28.98
CA THR A 849 -5.04 4.23 -29.89
C THR A 849 -6.31 3.89 -29.11
N HIS A 850 -6.30 2.82 -28.33
CA HIS A 850 -7.48 2.37 -27.59
C HIS A 850 -7.85 3.31 -26.44
N PHE A 851 -6.86 3.95 -25.79
CA PHE A 851 -7.18 4.96 -24.78
C PHE A 851 -7.89 6.16 -25.40
N ASN A 852 -7.42 6.63 -26.57
CA ASN A 852 -8.07 7.73 -27.28
C ASN A 852 -9.49 7.35 -27.74
N GLU A 853 -9.72 6.11 -28.15
CA GLU A 853 -11.07 5.59 -28.46
C GLU A 853 -11.99 5.71 -27.24
N ILE A 854 -11.55 5.22 -26.08
CA ILE A 854 -12.34 5.26 -24.83
C ILE A 854 -12.58 6.70 -24.34
N LEU A 855 -11.60 7.59 -24.50
CA LEU A 855 -11.70 9.00 -24.12
C LEU A 855 -12.61 9.82 -25.06
N ASN A 856 -12.80 9.39 -26.29
CA ASN A 856 -13.62 10.09 -27.29
C ASN A 856 -15.03 9.47 -27.42
N GLU A 857 -15.15 8.18 -27.19
CA GLU A 857 -16.39 7.41 -27.30
C GLU A 857 -16.51 6.46 -26.09
N MET A 858 -16.76 7.04 -24.92
CA MET A 858 -16.92 6.26 -23.69
C MET A 858 -18.04 5.22 -23.85
N PRO A 859 -17.76 3.92 -23.59
CA PRO A 859 -18.81 2.93 -23.55
C PRO A 859 -19.90 3.24 -22.51
N VAL A 860 -21.16 3.14 -22.90
CA VAL A 860 -22.31 3.47 -22.06
C VAL A 860 -23.01 2.19 -21.61
N SER A 861 -23.22 2.04 -20.30
CA SER A 861 -23.90 0.90 -19.69
C SER A 861 -24.70 1.36 -18.47
N GLU A 862 -26.02 1.20 -18.52
CA GLU A 862 -26.92 1.49 -17.38
C GLU A 862 -26.59 0.58 -16.19
N THR A 863 -26.31 -0.69 -16.43
CA THR A 863 -25.96 -1.65 -15.38
C THR A 863 -24.70 -1.24 -14.63
N ALA A 864 -23.63 -0.87 -15.35
CA ALA A 864 -22.37 -0.42 -14.73
C ALA A 864 -22.55 0.91 -13.97
N PHE A 865 -23.37 1.84 -14.53
CA PHE A 865 -23.67 3.11 -13.86
C PHE A 865 -24.40 2.91 -12.53
N GLN A 866 -25.42 2.04 -12.48
CA GLN A 866 -26.14 1.78 -11.25
C GLN A 866 -25.22 1.17 -10.18
N ILE A 867 -24.36 0.23 -10.54
CA ILE A 867 -23.36 -0.35 -9.63
C ILE A 867 -22.42 0.73 -9.09
N ALA A 868 -21.87 1.57 -9.97
CA ALA A 868 -20.96 2.64 -9.58
C ALA A 868 -21.62 3.65 -8.62
N LYS A 869 -22.85 4.08 -8.94
CA LYS A 869 -23.62 5.00 -8.10
C LYS A 869 -23.92 4.39 -6.74
N GLU A 870 -24.37 3.15 -6.67
CA GLU A 870 -24.65 2.42 -5.41
C GLU A 870 -23.38 2.24 -4.58
N ALA A 871 -22.25 1.93 -5.21
CA ALA A 871 -20.96 1.83 -4.53
C ALA A 871 -20.58 3.16 -3.83
N VAL A 872 -20.71 4.30 -4.52
CA VAL A 872 -20.45 5.62 -3.93
C VAL A 872 -21.42 5.92 -2.77
N VAL A 873 -22.70 5.62 -2.93
CA VAL A 873 -23.72 5.83 -1.85
C VAL A 873 -23.35 5.02 -0.61
N LYS A 874 -23.09 3.72 -0.74
CA LYS A 874 -22.76 2.83 0.39
C LYS A 874 -21.44 3.21 1.06
N ARG A 875 -20.42 3.55 0.25
CA ARG A 875 -19.12 4.01 0.73
C ARG A 875 -19.26 5.27 1.59
N LEU A 876 -19.93 6.31 1.09
CA LEU A 876 -20.12 7.56 1.82
C LEU A 876 -21.03 7.40 3.05
N ALA A 877 -22.08 6.55 2.97
CA ALA A 877 -22.95 6.27 4.11
C ALA A 877 -22.22 5.55 5.25
N SER A 878 -21.26 4.68 4.95
CA SER A 878 -20.46 3.95 5.94
C SER A 878 -19.14 4.66 6.34
N ALA A 879 -18.73 5.71 5.62
CA ALA A 879 -17.57 6.51 5.98
C ALA A 879 -17.78 7.27 7.31
N ARG A 880 -16.71 7.37 8.11
CA ARG A 880 -16.67 8.21 9.32
C ARG A 880 -15.37 8.98 9.35
N THR A 881 -15.48 10.30 9.53
CA THR A 881 -14.32 11.16 9.72
C THR A 881 -14.03 11.24 11.21
N THR A 882 -12.88 10.73 11.64
CA THR A 882 -12.51 10.61 13.04
C THR A 882 -11.12 11.18 13.31
N LYS A 883 -10.77 11.38 14.59
CA LYS A 883 -9.42 11.76 15.03
C LYS A 883 -8.90 13.03 14.34
N MET A 884 -7.67 13.01 13.87
CA MET A 884 -7.07 14.12 13.10
C MET A 884 -7.79 14.42 11.77
N GLY A 885 -8.52 13.43 11.23
CA GLY A 885 -9.34 13.61 10.01
C GLY A 885 -10.40 14.71 10.16
N ILE A 886 -10.92 14.94 11.36
CA ILE A 886 -11.90 16.02 11.65
C ILE A 886 -11.29 17.38 11.34
N PHE A 887 -10.05 17.64 11.79
CA PHE A 887 -9.35 18.88 11.49
C PHE A 887 -9.09 19.04 9.99
N TYR A 888 -8.59 17.98 9.31
CA TYR A 888 -8.31 18.07 7.89
C TYR A 888 -9.57 18.23 7.04
N ALA A 889 -10.69 17.65 7.45
CA ALA A 889 -11.98 17.89 6.80
C ALA A 889 -12.40 19.37 6.93
N TYR A 890 -12.22 19.96 8.11
CA TYR A 890 -12.47 21.38 8.35
C TYR A 890 -11.57 22.27 7.47
N LEU A 891 -10.26 22.00 7.46
CA LEU A 891 -9.30 22.76 6.66
C LEU A 891 -9.60 22.66 5.16
N ASN A 892 -9.97 21.46 4.69
CA ASN A 892 -10.33 21.23 3.30
C ASN A 892 -11.61 22.02 2.93
N ALA A 893 -12.66 21.93 3.75
CA ALA A 893 -13.89 22.69 3.54
C ALA A 893 -13.62 24.21 3.47
N LEU A 894 -12.80 24.73 4.40
CA LEU A 894 -12.41 26.15 4.41
C LEU A 894 -11.69 26.55 3.11
N ARG A 895 -10.73 25.75 2.63
CA ARG A 895 -9.97 26.01 1.40
C ARG A 895 -10.80 25.91 0.13
N MET A 896 -11.77 25.03 0.13
CA MET A 896 -12.73 24.87 -0.97
C MET A 896 -13.89 25.86 -0.91
N GLY A 897 -14.03 26.64 0.18
CA GLY A 897 -15.12 27.57 0.40
C GLY A 897 -16.46 26.90 0.66
N LEU A 898 -16.45 25.75 1.34
CA LEU A 898 -17.62 24.97 1.70
C LEU A 898 -18.04 25.21 3.16
N ASP A 899 -19.34 25.14 3.41
CA ASP A 899 -19.93 25.22 4.76
C ASP A 899 -20.06 23.85 5.44
N THR A 900 -19.93 22.76 4.66
CA THR A 900 -20.02 21.36 5.09
C THR A 900 -18.82 20.58 4.60
N SER A 901 -18.67 19.34 5.05
CA SER A 901 -17.64 18.47 4.49
C SER A 901 -17.93 18.11 3.01
N LEU A 902 -16.89 17.85 2.24
CA LEU A 902 -17.03 17.47 0.82
C LEU A 902 -17.88 16.18 0.68
N ASN A 903 -17.69 15.20 1.57
CA ASN A 903 -18.46 13.95 1.54
C ASN A 903 -19.96 14.20 1.74
N GLU A 904 -20.32 15.13 2.64
CA GLU A 904 -21.71 15.51 2.87
C GLU A 904 -22.30 16.19 1.64
N LEU A 905 -21.56 17.13 1.03
CA LEU A 905 -21.97 17.82 -0.20
C LEU A 905 -22.22 16.80 -1.33
N ILE A 906 -21.32 15.88 -1.56
CA ILE A 906 -21.45 14.84 -2.59
C ILE A 906 -22.71 13.99 -2.29
N TYR A 907 -22.83 13.48 -1.08
CA TYR A 907 -23.93 12.58 -0.70
C TYR A 907 -25.31 13.22 -0.90
N GLN A 908 -25.47 14.50 -0.58
CA GLN A 908 -26.72 15.26 -0.72
C GLN A 908 -27.18 15.40 -2.19
N HIS A 909 -26.30 15.17 -3.15
CA HIS A 909 -26.60 15.34 -4.59
C HIS A 909 -26.59 14.01 -5.36
N LEU A 910 -26.17 12.89 -4.76
CA LEU A 910 -26.04 11.59 -5.44
C LEU A 910 -27.35 11.06 -6.02
N ASP A 911 -28.47 11.26 -5.33
CA ASP A 911 -29.78 10.78 -5.79
C ASP A 911 -30.17 11.40 -7.14
N LYS A 912 -29.73 12.62 -7.44
CA LYS A 912 -30.00 13.37 -8.67
C LYS A 912 -29.15 12.95 -9.85
N VAL A 913 -28.00 12.32 -9.64
CA VAL A 913 -27.07 11.91 -10.70
C VAL A 913 -27.68 10.81 -11.56
N ARG A 914 -27.73 11.01 -12.86
CA ARG A 914 -28.24 10.08 -13.88
C ARG A 914 -27.12 9.69 -14.83
N LEU A 915 -27.29 8.57 -15.54
CA LEU A 915 -26.33 8.13 -16.57
C LEU A 915 -26.06 9.22 -17.61
N GLN A 916 -27.09 9.96 -18.02
CA GLN A 916 -26.92 11.04 -18.99
C GLN A 916 -25.97 12.14 -18.48
N ASP A 917 -26.01 12.45 -17.18
CA ASP A 917 -25.13 13.46 -16.59
C ASP A 917 -23.64 12.99 -16.67
N ILE A 918 -23.40 11.69 -16.54
CA ILE A 918 -22.05 11.08 -16.68
C ILE A 918 -21.58 11.13 -18.15
N VAL A 919 -22.48 10.84 -19.09
CA VAL A 919 -22.19 10.89 -20.54
C VAL A 919 -21.93 12.33 -21.00
N ASP A 920 -22.74 13.27 -20.49
CA ASP A 920 -22.55 14.70 -20.82
C ASP A 920 -21.28 15.26 -20.21
N PHE A 921 -20.94 14.84 -19.01
CA PHE A 921 -19.68 15.20 -18.32
C PHE A 921 -18.45 14.69 -19.09
N GLU A 922 -18.43 13.44 -19.52
CA GLU A 922 -17.36 12.89 -20.35
C GLU A 922 -17.20 13.67 -21.66
N LYS A 923 -18.29 13.89 -22.40
CA LYS A 923 -18.28 14.65 -23.66
C LYS A 923 -17.78 16.08 -23.49
N GLN A 924 -18.14 16.71 -22.38
CA GLN A 924 -17.73 18.07 -22.09
C GLN A 924 -16.27 18.15 -21.65
N MET A 925 -15.80 17.18 -20.86
CA MET A 925 -14.54 17.29 -20.13
C MET A 925 -13.40 16.47 -20.74
N MET A 926 -13.69 15.44 -21.55
CA MET A 926 -12.67 14.49 -22.02
C MET A 926 -12.69 14.25 -23.53
N ALA A 927 -13.88 14.16 -24.14
CA ALA A 927 -14.00 13.80 -25.55
C ALA A 927 -13.47 14.92 -26.47
N ASN A 928 -12.66 14.53 -27.45
CA ASN A 928 -12.08 15.42 -28.46
C ASN A 928 -11.24 16.57 -27.87
N LYS A 929 -10.67 16.36 -26.69
CA LYS A 929 -9.77 17.33 -26.04
C LYS A 929 -8.34 17.16 -26.51
N ALA A 930 -7.56 18.22 -26.34
CA ALA A 930 -6.12 18.18 -26.52
C ALA A 930 -5.44 17.52 -25.31
N TYR A 931 -4.58 16.54 -25.54
CA TYR A 931 -3.84 15.86 -24.48
C TYR A 931 -2.34 16.05 -24.63
N ARG A 932 -1.68 16.19 -23.50
CA ARG A 932 -0.22 16.09 -23.39
C ARG A 932 0.14 14.65 -23.05
N TYR A 933 0.82 13.96 -23.99
CA TYR A 933 1.29 12.59 -23.83
C TYR A 933 2.67 12.61 -23.22
N ILE A 934 2.83 12.03 -22.05
CA ILE A 934 4.03 12.08 -21.21
C ILE A 934 4.62 10.67 -21.15
N ILE A 935 5.79 10.47 -21.75
CA ILE A 935 6.38 9.14 -21.99
C ILE A 935 7.81 9.10 -21.45
N LEU A 936 8.10 8.13 -20.59
CA LEU A 936 9.44 7.80 -20.16
C LEU A 936 9.86 6.47 -20.81
N GLY A 937 10.79 6.52 -21.75
CA GLY A 937 11.24 5.34 -22.50
C GLY A 937 12.38 5.65 -23.48
N ASP A 938 12.98 4.62 -24.06
CA ASP A 938 14.02 4.75 -25.08
C ASP A 938 13.39 4.77 -26.47
N GLU A 939 13.59 5.86 -27.21
CA GLU A 939 13.09 6.04 -28.59
C GLU A 939 13.42 4.89 -29.54
N LYS A 940 14.56 4.21 -29.32
CA LYS A 940 14.96 3.06 -30.16
C LYS A 940 13.99 1.89 -30.08
N ASN A 941 13.24 1.82 -28.99
CA ASN A 941 12.32 0.74 -28.68
C ASN A 941 10.85 1.15 -28.89
N LEU A 942 10.56 2.39 -29.30
CA LEU A 942 9.22 2.95 -29.43
C LEU A 942 8.82 3.18 -30.91
N ASP A 943 7.51 3.07 -31.20
CA ASP A 943 6.99 3.49 -32.49
C ASP A 943 6.88 5.03 -32.55
N MET A 944 7.99 5.66 -32.89
CA MET A 944 8.05 7.13 -33.01
C MET A 944 7.12 7.68 -34.09
N LYS A 945 6.85 6.93 -35.16
CA LYS A 945 5.91 7.36 -36.22
C LYS A 945 4.48 7.43 -35.71
N ALA A 946 4.09 6.55 -34.79
CA ALA A 946 2.79 6.64 -34.16
C ALA A 946 2.69 7.88 -33.28
N LEU A 947 3.75 8.20 -32.52
CA LEU A 947 3.80 9.41 -31.68
C LEU A 947 3.78 10.71 -32.51
N GLU A 948 4.51 10.79 -33.61
CA GLU A 948 4.56 11.95 -34.51
C GLU A 948 3.20 12.23 -35.20
N LYS A 949 2.32 11.23 -35.31
CA LYS A 949 0.95 11.43 -35.80
C LYS A 949 0.01 12.10 -34.79
N ILE A 950 0.33 11.99 -33.52
CA ILE A 950 -0.48 12.58 -32.42
C ILE A 950 -0.30 14.09 -32.41
N GLY A 951 0.94 14.57 -32.52
CA GLY A 951 1.32 15.97 -32.46
C GLY A 951 2.82 16.16 -32.40
N PRO A 952 3.29 17.40 -32.18
CA PRO A 952 4.72 17.69 -32.04
C PRO A 952 5.35 16.86 -30.92
N VAL A 953 6.49 16.22 -31.22
CA VAL A 953 7.26 15.44 -30.24
C VAL A 953 8.38 16.30 -29.68
N LYS A 954 8.25 16.68 -28.39
CA LYS A 954 9.29 17.38 -27.65
C LYS A 954 10.15 16.36 -26.91
N ARG A 955 11.40 16.28 -27.31
CA ARG A 955 12.41 15.44 -26.64
C ARG A 955 13.05 16.22 -25.52
N LEU A 956 12.94 15.68 -24.30
CA LEU A 956 13.52 16.29 -23.10
C LEU A 956 14.79 15.53 -22.73
N THR A 957 15.83 16.25 -22.37
CA THR A 957 17.02 15.64 -21.75
C THR A 957 16.75 15.36 -20.26
N THR A 958 17.59 14.52 -19.66
CA THR A 958 17.56 14.28 -18.22
C THR A 958 17.72 15.58 -17.44
N GLU A 959 18.62 16.46 -17.87
CA GLU A 959 18.87 17.76 -17.24
C GLU A 959 17.66 18.71 -17.33
N GLU A 960 16.97 18.72 -18.48
CA GLU A 960 15.74 19.51 -18.63
C GLU A 960 14.63 19.02 -17.70
N VAL A 961 14.50 17.72 -17.50
CA VAL A 961 13.48 17.14 -16.60
C VAL A 961 13.80 17.44 -15.15
N PHE A 962 15.03 17.22 -14.71
CA PHE A 962 15.40 17.37 -13.31
C PHE A 962 15.74 18.83 -12.92
N GLY A 963 16.27 19.61 -13.84
CA GLY A 963 16.69 20.99 -13.58
C GLY A 963 18.07 21.17 -12.94
N TRP A 964 18.85 20.06 -12.82
CA TRP A 964 20.22 20.04 -12.32
C TRP A 964 21.07 18.96 -12.99
#